data_1b95b0e2b177bb2e4d16d6ee7137dadf
#
_entry.id   1b95b0e2b177bb2e4d16d6ee7137dadf
#
_cell.length_a   1.000
_cell.length_b   1.000
_cell.length_c   1.000
_cell.angle_alpha   90.00
_cell.angle_beta   90.00
_cell.angle_gamma   90.00
#
_symmetry.space_group_name_H-M   'P 1'
#
loop_
_entity.id
_entity.type
_entity.pdbx_description
1 polymer ?
#
loop_
_entity_poly.entity_id
_entity_poly.type
_entity_poly.pdbx_seq_one_letter_code
_entity_poly.pdbx_strand_id
1 'polypeptide(L)'
;MATLQNIRSKGPLLVIVIGLALFAFIAGDAWKVLQPHQSQDVGEVNGETISAQDFQALVEEYTEVVKFSSGLNALSDEQTNQIKDEVWRAYVNNKLIENEAEKLGLTVSKAELQAIIDAGVHPMLQQTPFRNPQTGAFDKDMLKKFLVDYSKMNKAQMPAQYAEYYNSMYNFWSFVEKSLIQARLQEKYQALITKSLFSNPVEAEDAFNARVDQSDLLLAAVPYSSIVDSTIVIKESELKDAYNKKKEQFRQYVETRNIKYIDVQVTASPEDKADIQKEVEEYTVQLAENPSDYSNFIRSTGSTQQYVDLFYTDKALPADVVARLDSVKVGGVYGPYYNASDNTINSFKKLASAAMPDSIQYRQIQVVAEDVAKTKTLADSIYTAIKGGADFAEIAKKYGQTGEATWISSANYEGAQVDGDNLKYIAAITTLGQNELANLALGQANVILQVMNEKAVKDKYKVAVIKRPVEFSKETYSKAYNDFSQFIAANNTLDKLVANAEDAGYRLLDRTDLYSSEHAIGGVKGTKEALRWAFAAKAGEVSGLYECGESDHMMVVAVTNIIPEGYRPLSMVQEQLRSEILRDKKAEKIMADMKAAGATTFDQYKNMANAVSDSVKHVTFAAPAYVPALRSSEPLVGAYASIAELNKLSAPIKGNGGVFVLQPYAKEKLNETYNQETEEATLEGMHARIANQFMNDLYLNANVKDSRYLYF
;
A
#
# COMPACT_ATOMS: atom_id res chain seq x y z
N MET A 1 69.21 -34.76 -22.53
CA MET A 1 69.82 -33.91 -21.46
C MET A 1 70.05 -32.46 -21.90
N ALA A 2 69.90 -32.09 -23.15
CA ALA A 2 70.13 -30.71 -23.63
C ALA A 2 68.99 -29.70 -23.21
N THR A 3 67.78 -30.14 -22.98
CA THR A 3 66.62 -29.27 -22.67
C THR A 3 66.63 -28.76 -21.23
N LEU A 4 67.11 -29.55 -20.26
CA LEU A 4 67.21 -29.15 -18.83
C LEU A 4 68.33 -28.14 -18.59
N GLN A 5 69.40 -28.17 -19.38
CA GLN A 5 70.53 -27.25 -19.30
C GLN A 5 70.19 -25.85 -19.88
N ASN A 6 69.34 -25.80 -20.89
CA ASN A 6 68.77 -24.57 -21.46
C ASN A 6 67.74 -23.87 -20.54
N ILE A 7 67.01 -24.63 -19.73
CA ILE A 7 66.09 -24.08 -18.71
C ILE A 7 66.87 -23.53 -17.53
N ARG A 8 68.00 -24.16 -17.16
CA ARG A 8 68.83 -23.72 -16.04
C ARG A 8 69.65 -22.45 -16.36
N SER A 9 70.08 -22.28 -17.62
CA SER A 9 70.76 -21.06 -18.06
C SER A 9 69.84 -19.82 -18.22
N LYS A 10 68.50 -20.04 -18.36
CA LYS A 10 67.49 -19.01 -18.41
C LYS A 10 66.74 -18.82 -17.09
N GLY A 11 67.17 -19.49 -16.00
CA GLY A 11 66.57 -19.40 -14.68
C GLY A 11 66.38 -17.96 -14.18
N PRO A 12 67.36 -17.09 -14.26
CA PRO A 12 67.21 -15.67 -13.87
C PRO A 12 66.18 -14.94 -14.67
N LEU A 13 66.07 -15.22 -15.98
CA LEU A 13 65.06 -14.59 -16.86
C LEU A 13 63.61 -15.06 -16.49
N LEU A 14 63.49 -16.35 -16.15
CA LEU A 14 62.21 -16.94 -15.75
C LEU A 14 61.71 -16.36 -14.41
N VAL A 15 62.64 -16.16 -13.43
CA VAL A 15 62.35 -15.52 -12.14
C VAL A 15 61.92 -14.03 -12.35
N ILE A 16 62.56 -13.32 -13.27
CA ILE A 16 62.19 -11.93 -13.59
C ILE A 16 60.82 -11.90 -14.24
N VAL A 17 60.50 -12.81 -15.18
CA VAL A 17 59.17 -12.82 -15.85
C VAL A 17 58.08 -13.20 -14.85
N ILE A 18 58.29 -14.17 -13.97
CA ILE A 18 57.33 -14.53 -12.92
C ILE A 18 57.21 -13.37 -11.91
N GLY A 19 58.31 -12.76 -11.52
CA GLY A 19 58.31 -11.60 -10.62
C GLY A 19 57.54 -10.39 -11.21
N LEU A 20 57.71 -10.11 -12.50
CA LEU A 20 56.94 -9.07 -13.22
C LEU A 20 55.46 -9.42 -13.36
N ALA A 21 55.13 -10.70 -13.63
CA ALA A 21 53.75 -11.16 -13.70
C ALA A 21 53.05 -11.08 -12.32
N LEU A 22 53.72 -11.47 -11.24
CA LEU A 22 53.24 -11.34 -9.87
C LEU A 22 53.08 -9.88 -9.46
N PHE A 23 54.08 -9.06 -9.82
CA PHE A 23 54.01 -7.62 -9.57
C PHE A 23 52.86 -6.93 -10.35
N ALA A 24 52.64 -7.31 -11.62
CA ALA A 24 51.52 -6.82 -12.41
C ALA A 24 50.19 -7.24 -11.85
N PHE A 25 50.10 -8.47 -11.32
CA PHE A 25 48.89 -8.98 -10.66
C PHE A 25 48.62 -8.23 -9.34
N ILE A 26 49.63 -8.09 -8.48
CA ILE A 26 49.53 -7.34 -7.21
C ILE A 26 49.27 -5.84 -7.47
N ALA A 27 49.94 -5.24 -8.45
CA ALA A 27 49.72 -3.85 -8.83
C ALA A 27 48.31 -3.67 -9.44
N GLY A 28 47.81 -4.62 -10.19
CA GLY A 28 46.46 -4.63 -10.74
C GLY A 28 45.38 -4.71 -9.64
N ASP A 29 45.59 -5.54 -8.63
CA ASP A 29 44.67 -5.62 -7.49
C ASP A 29 44.80 -4.40 -6.56
N ALA A 30 46.04 -3.89 -6.33
CA ALA A 30 46.23 -2.63 -5.60
C ALA A 30 45.63 -1.44 -6.34
N TRP A 31 45.66 -1.44 -7.68
CA TRP A 31 45.04 -0.39 -8.50
C TRP A 31 43.51 -0.44 -8.41
N LYS A 32 42.91 -1.63 -8.34
CA LYS A 32 41.47 -1.80 -8.10
C LYS A 32 41.06 -1.32 -6.70
N VAL A 33 41.90 -1.54 -5.69
CA VAL A 33 41.68 -1.06 -4.31
C VAL A 33 41.87 0.45 -4.18
N LEU A 34 42.75 1.05 -5.03
CA LEU A 34 43.01 2.49 -5.07
C LEU A 34 42.06 3.27 -6.00
N GLN A 35 41.31 2.61 -6.88
CA GLN A 35 40.18 3.29 -7.54
C GLN A 35 39.14 3.60 -6.42
N PRO A 36 38.73 4.87 -6.32
CA PRO A 36 37.57 5.16 -5.47
C PRO A 36 36.45 4.22 -5.90
N HIS A 37 35.99 3.41 -4.99
CA HIS A 37 34.75 2.65 -5.21
C HIS A 37 33.76 3.74 -5.60
N GLN A 38 33.22 3.68 -6.82
CA GLN A 38 32.07 4.51 -7.15
C GLN A 38 31.08 4.20 -6.05
N SER A 39 30.85 5.17 -5.17
CA SER A 39 29.85 5.05 -4.13
C SER A 39 28.57 4.72 -4.87
N GLN A 40 28.03 3.52 -4.61
CA GLN A 40 26.75 3.14 -5.18
C GLN A 40 25.70 3.91 -4.41
N ASP A 41 25.50 5.18 -4.81
CA ASP A 41 24.59 6.06 -4.14
C ASP A 41 23.17 5.78 -4.62
N VAL A 42 22.29 5.47 -3.70
CA VAL A 42 20.87 5.21 -3.97
C VAL A 42 20.04 6.49 -4.00
N GLY A 43 20.63 7.60 -3.59
CA GLY A 43 19.95 8.88 -3.67
C GLY A 43 20.76 10.03 -3.09
N GLU A 44 20.21 11.23 -3.25
CA GLU A 44 20.81 12.50 -2.79
C GLU A 44 19.71 13.40 -2.23
N VAL A 45 19.97 14.08 -1.13
CA VAL A 45 19.08 15.09 -0.52
C VAL A 45 19.91 16.33 -0.19
N ASN A 46 19.59 17.46 -0.80
CA ASN A 46 20.35 18.72 -0.63
C ASN A 46 21.88 18.59 -0.87
N GLY A 47 22.29 17.70 -1.78
CA GLY A 47 23.71 17.47 -2.06
C GLY A 47 24.38 16.42 -1.16
N GLU A 48 23.69 15.90 -0.15
CA GLU A 48 24.15 14.77 0.66
C GLU A 48 23.68 13.46 0.08
N THR A 49 24.62 12.55 -0.23
CA THR A 49 24.31 11.22 -0.80
C THR A 49 24.14 10.17 0.28
N ILE A 50 23.33 9.15 0.00
CA ILE A 50 23.24 7.93 0.79
C ILE A 50 23.71 6.74 -0.04
N SER A 51 24.64 5.96 0.51
CA SER A 51 25.11 4.73 -0.14
C SER A 51 24.07 3.61 -0.12
N ALA A 52 24.17 2.67 -1.06
CA ALA A 52 23.32 1.47 -1.07
C ALA A 52 23.47 0.65 0.21
N GLN A 53 24.66 0.59 0.78
CA GLN A 53 24.94 -0.12 2.02
C GLN A 53 24.24 0.54 3.22
N ASP A 54 24.35 1.87 3.36
CA ASP A 54 23.72 2.60 4.46
C ASP A 54 22.19 2.53 4.36
N PHE A 55 21.67 2.68 3.15
CA PHE A 55 20.23 2.52 2.92
C PHE A 55 19.74 1.12 3.24
N GLN A 56 20.47 0.08 2.82
CA GLN A 56 20.14 -1.30 3.12
C GLN A 56 20.12 -1.55 4.64
N ALA A 57 21.07 -0.98 5.39
CA ALA A 57 21.10 -1.08 6.84
C ALA A 57 19.85 -0.45 7.50
N LEU A 58 19.37 0.69 7.00
CA LEU A 58 18.12 1.29 7.45
C LEU A 58 16.90 0.42 7.12
N VAL A 59 16.87 -0.19 5.93
CA VAL A 59 15.80 -1.12 5.51
C VAL A 59 15.79 -2.35 6.41
N GLU A 60 16.95 -2.91 6.74
CA GLU A 60 17.08 -4.06 7.64
C GLU A 60 16.62 -3.71 9.06
N GLU A 61 17.08 -2.57 9.62
CA GLU A 61 16.64 -2.08 10.94
C GLU A 61 15.10 -1.99 10.99
N TYR A 62 14.48 -1.36 9.99
CA TYR A 62 13.03 -1.19 9.95
C TYR A 62 12.28 -2.51 9.71
N THR A 63 12.83 -3.40 8.87
CA THR A 63 12.29 -4.74 8.62
C THR A 63 12.21 -5.56 9.91
N GLU A 64 13.25 -5.55 10.72
CA GLU A 64 13.25 -6.26 12.01
C GLU A 64 12.22 -5.66 13.00
N VAL A 65 12.05 -4.35 12.98
CA VAL A 65 11.01 -3.65 13.77
C VAL A 65 9.60 -4.09 13.33
N VAL A 66 9.35 -4.16 12.02
CA VAL A 66 8.04 -4.60 11.47
C VAL A 66 7.78 -6.07 11.81
N LYS A 67 8.75 -6.95 11.61
CA LYS A 67 8.63 -8.37 11.99
C LYS A 67 8.33 -8.55 13.47
N PHE A 68 9.09 -7.88 14.34
CA PHE A 68 8.89 -7.94 15.77
C PHE A 68 7.49 -7.45 16.19
N SER A 69 7.03 -6.33 15.64
CA SER A 69 5.74 -5.74 15.99
C SER A 69 4.54 -6.55 15.46
N SER A 70 4.68 -7.17 14.30
CA SER A 70 3.62 -7.97 13.66
C SER A 70 3.65 -9.46 14.01
N GLY A 71 4.72 -9.94 14.64
CA GLY A 71 4.92 -11.36 14.94
C GLY A 71 5.18 -12.23 13.69
N LEU A 72 5.58 -11.62 12.57
CA LEU A 72 5.85 -12.30 11.31
C LEU A 72 7.31 -12.74 11.24
N ASN A 73 7.56 -13.97 10.77
CA ASN A 73 8.92 -14.47 10.53
C ASN A 73 9.44 -14.11 9.14
N ALA A 74 8.57 -13.92 8.17
CA ALA A 74 8.92 -13.56 6.79
C ALA A 74 7.94 -12.50 6.25
N LEU A 75 8.41 -11.67 5.34
CA LEU A 75 7.63 -10.65 4.65
C LEU A 75 7.50 -11.02 3.17
N SER A 76 6.39 -10.64 2.55
CA SER A 76 6.23 -10.74 1.11
C SER A 76 7.09 -9.69 0.38
N ASP A 77 7.30 -9.89 -0.93
CA ASP A 77 8.01 -8.92 -1.77
C ASP A 77 7.32 -7.55 -1.77
N GLU A 78 6.00 -7.54 -1.77
CA GLU A 78 5.22 -6.31 -1.70
C GLU A 78 5.43 -5.56 -0.38
N GLN A 79 5.39 -6.26 0.76
CA GLN A 79 5.69 -5.68 2.07
C GLN A 79 7.13 -5.16 2.13
N THR A 80 8.09 -5.90 1.55
CA THR A 80 9.48 -5.48 1.48
C THR A 80 9.64 -4.20 0.63
N ASN A 81 8.93 -4.08 -0.49
CA ASN A 81 8.94 -2.86 -1.31
C ASN A 81 8.31 -1.67 -0.58
N GLN A 82 7.18 -1.88 0.11
CA GLN A 82 6.55 -0.86 0.95
C GLN A 82 7.51 -0.36 2.05
N ILE A 83 8.24 -1.27 2.70
CA ILE A 83 9.27 -0.93 3.68
C ILE A 83 10.36 -0.06 3.07
N LYS A 84 10.88 -0.41 1.89
CA LYS A 84 11.91 0.40 1.21
C LYS A 84 11.42 1.81 0.91
N ASP A 85 10.16 1.96 0.49
CA ASP A 85 9.56 3.27 0.23
C ASP A 85 9.37 4.07 1.52
N GLU A 86 8.94 3.42 2.57
CA GLU A 86 8.73 4.06 3.86
C GLU A 86 10.03 4.53 4.49
N VAL A 87 11.06 3.69 4.43
CA VAL A 87 12.42 4.03 4.87
C VAL A 87 13.00 5.18 4.06
N TRP A 88 12.84 5.17 2.72
CA TRP A 88 13.29 6.27 1.87
C TRP A 88 12.58 7.58 2.22
N ARG A 89 11.26 7.54 2.33
CA ARG A 89 10.45 8.71 2.71
C ARG A 89 10.84 9.26 4.08
N ALA A 90 11.02 8.37 5.06
CA ALA A 90 11.47 8.76 6.40
C ALA A 90 12.87 9.36 6.37
N TYR A 91 13.81 8.75 5.64
CA TYR A 91 15.17 9.27 5.47
C TYR A 91 15.17 10.69 4.87
N VAL A 92 14.45 10.88 3.75
CA VAL A 92 14.37 12.20 3.10
C VAL A 92 13.74 13.22 4.05
N ASN A 93 12.61 12.90 4.66
CA ASN A 93 11.92 13.81 5.57
C ASN A 93 12.80 14.20 6.77
N ASN A 94 13.49 13.23 7.37
CA ASN A 94 14.40 13.47 8.50
C ASN A 94 15.53 14.38 8.08
N LYS A 95 16.17 14.14 6.93
CA LYS A 95 17.25 14.99 6.41
C LYS A 95 16.79 16.44 6.13
N LEU A 96 15.59 16.59 5.55
CA LEU A 96 15.02 17.92 5.29
C LEU A 96 14.81 18.70 6.60
N ILE A 97 14.22 18.03 7.60
CA ILE A 97 13.96 18.64 8.92
C ILE A 97 15.27 18.90 9.68
N GLU A 98 16.23 17.97 9.66
CA GLU A 98 17.54 18.15 10.29
C GLU A 98 18.25 19.39 9.72
N ASN A 99 18.30 19.52 8.39
CA ASN A 99 18.95 20.65 7.73
C ASN A 99 18.30 22.00 8.08
N GLU A 100 16.97 22.05 8.15
CA GLU A 100 16.26 23.27 8.54
C GLU A 100 16.39 23.56 10.04
N ALA A 101 16.32 22.51 10.87
CA ALA A 101 16.49 22.62 12.30
C ALA A 101 17.89 23.12 12.69
N GLU A 102 18.94 22.63 12.01
CA GLU A 102 20.32 23.07 12.21
C GLU A 102 20.49 24.57 11.92
N LYS A 103 19.91 25.06 10.81
CA LYS A 103 19.92 26.50 10.47
C LYS A 103 19.30 27.38 11.54
N LEU A 104 18.30 26.83 12.27
CA LEU A 104 17.56 27.54 13.33
C LEU A 104 18.10 27.24 14.73
N GLY A 105 19.09 26.37 14.88
CA GLY A 105 19.61 25.93 16.17
C GLY A 105 18.62 25.09 16.98
N LEU A 106 17.65 24.44 16.33
CA LEU A 106 16.67 23.55 16.98
C LEU A 106 17.30 22.20 17.29
N THR A 107 17.16 21.76 18.51
CA THR A 107 17.64 20.44 18.97
C THR A 107 16.63 19.81 19.92
N VAL A 108 16.73 18.50 20.11
CA VAL A 108 15.96 17.77 21.13
C VAL A 108 16.93 17.33 22.23
N SER A 109 16.76 17.88 23.43
CA SER A 109 17.60 17.53 24.56
C SER A 109 17.22 16.19 25.19
N LYS A 110 18.15 15.53 25.89
CA LYS A 110 17.88 14.31 26.65
C LYS A 110 16.77 14.50 27.69
N ALA A 111 16.71 15.66 28.32
CA ALA A 111 15.67 15.98 29.31
C ALA A 111 14.28 16.08 28.64
N GLU A 112 14.23 16.64 27.44
CA GLU A 112 12.99 16.75 26.67
C GLU A 112 12.49 15.35 26.21
N LEU A 113 13.39 14.51 25.71
CA LEU A 113 13.05 13.12 25.37
C LEU A 113 12.54 12.35 26.59
N GLN A 114 13.24 12.49 27.73
CA GLN A 114 12.81 11.85 28.97
C GLN A 114 11.42 12.33 29.42
N ALA A 115 11.11 13.61 29.26
CA ALA A 115 9.79 14.15 29.58
C ALA A 115 8.68 13.55 28.69
N ILE A 116 8.95 13.31 27.39
CA ILE A 116 8.02 12.64 26.48
C ILE A 116 7.77 11.19 26.93
N ILE A 117 8.82 10.46 27.29
CA ILE A 117 8.73 9.09 27.80
C ILE A 117 7.98 9.05 29.13
N ASP A 118 8.28 9.97 30.03
CA ASP A 118 7.63 10.05 31.36
C ASP A 118 6.14 10.38 31.26
N ALA A 119 5.76 11.24 30.31
CA ALA A 119 4.36 11.56 30.03
C ALA A 119 3.59 10.35 29.47
N GLY A 120 4.25 9.50 28.67
CA GLY A 120 3.72 8.24 28.18
C GLY A 120 2.55 8.33 27.19
N VAL A 121 2.19 9.55 26.75
CA VAL A 121 0.99 9.77 25.90
C VAL A 121 1.28 9.77 24.40
N HIS A 122 2.55 9.78 24.01
CA HIS A 122 2.91 9.83 22.60
C HIS A 122 2.43 8.57 21.85
N PRO A 123 1.82 8.68 20.65
CA PRO A 123 1.26 7.53 19.92
C PRO A 123 2.26 6.38 19.69
N MET A 124 3.53 6.69 19.40
CA MET A 124 4.57 5.66 19.22
C MET A 124 4.79 4.84 20.49
N LEU A 125 4.71 5.45 21.68
CA LEU A 125 4.85 4.74 22.94
C LEU A 125 3.71 3.75 23.17
N GLN A 126 2.49 4.12 22.74
CA GLN A 126 1.32 3.25 22.85
C GLN A 126 1.39 2.00 21.94
N GLN A 127 2.31 1.97 20.99
CA GLN A 127 2.52 0.81 20.09
C GLN A 127 3.65 -0.12 20.58
N THR A 128 4.34 0.25 21.66
CA THR A 128 5.43 -0.58 22.21
C THR A 128 4.89 -1.75 23.03
N PRO A 129 5.67 -2.83 23.24
CA PRO A 129 5.29 -3.94 24.11
C PRO A 129 5.29 -3.57 25.61
N PHE A 130 5.78 -2.39 25.98
CA PHE A 130 5.85 -1.93 27.37
C PHE A 130 4.52 -1.35 27.82
N ARG A 131 3.50 -2.21 27.98
CA ARG A 131 2.13 -1.82 28.37
C ARG A 131 1.74 -2.43 29.70
N ASN A 132 1.05 -1.64 30.50
CA ASN A 132 0.41 -2.14 31.71
C ASN A 132 -0.69 -3.15 31.35
N PRO A 133 -0.63 -4.40 31.84
CA PRO A 133 -1.60 -5.44 31.48
C PRO A 133 -3.06 -5.10 31.87
N GLN A 134 -3.27 -4.22 32.85
CA GLN A 134 -4.61 -3.85 33.34
C GLN A 134 -5.21 -2.67 32.58
N THR A 135 -4.39 -1.69 32.20
CA THR A 135 -4.86 -0.46 31.55
C THR A 135 -4.61 -0.44 30.04
N GLY A 136 -3.72 -1.28 29.52
CA GLY A 136 -3.27 -1.29 28.13
C GLY A 136 -2.41 -0.08 27.75
N ALA A 137 -2.19 0.87 28.65
CA ALA A 137 -1.40 2.07 28.41
C ALA A 137 0.10 1.79 28.54
N PHE A 138 0.94 2.63 27.92
CA PHE A 138 2.39 2.58 28.06
C PHE A 138 2.82 2.70 29.53
N ASP A 139 3.76 1.86 29.92
CA ASP A 139 4.31 1.79 31.30
C ASP A 139 5.82 2.02 31.28
N LYS A 140 6.22 3.21 31.69
CA LYS A 140 7.63 3.59 31.74
C LYS A 140 8.46 2.76 32.72
N ASP A 141 7.84 2.24 33.80
CA ASP A 141 8.56 1.43 34.78
C ASP A 141 8.86 0.04 34.23
N MET A 142 7.97 -0.54 33.42
CA MET A 142 8.25 -1.75 32.65
C MET A 142 9.42 -1.53 31.68
N LEU A 143 9.42 -0.43 30.94
CA LEU A 143 10.53 -0.08 30.05
C LEU A 143 11.84 0.05 30.83
N LYS A 144 11.85 0.81 31.91
CA LYS A 144 13.03 1.02 32.74
C LYS A 144 13.57 -0.29 33.31
N LYS A 145 12.68 -1.13 33.80
CA LYS A 145 13.05 -2.48 34.28
C LYS A 145 13.69 -3.30 33.18
N PHE A 146 13.07 -3.34 32.01
CA PHE A 146 13.60 -4.05 30.85
C PHE A 146 15.01 -3.57 30.48
N LEU A 147 15.25 -2.27 30.38
CA LEU A 147 16.57 -1.72 30.03
C LEU A 147 17.64 -2.06 31.06
N VAL A 148 17.29 -2.00 32.35
CA VAL A 148 18.20 -2.39 33.44
C VAL A 148 18.52 -3.89 33.37
N ASP A 149 17.51 -4.72 33.18
CA ASP A 149 17.68 -6.18 33.10
C ASP A 149 18.51 -6.56 31.86
N TYR A 150 18.20 -5.94 30.70
CA TYR A 150 18.96 -6.15 29.45
C TYR A 150 20.44 -5.77 29.58
N SER A 151 20.75 -4.65 30.26
CA SER A 151 22.13 -4.19 30.46
C SER A 151 22.97 -5.13 31.34
N LYS A 152 22.33 -5.91 32.24
CA LYS A 152 22.97 -6.85 33.16
C LYS A 152 22.98 -8.29 32.63
N MET A 153 22.32 -8.53 31.50
CA MET A 153 22.10 -9.88 30.97
C MET A 153 23.38 -10.50 30.42
N ASN A 154 23.70 -11.71 30.86
CA ASN A 154 24.78 -12.50 30.27
C ASN A 154 24.23 -13.35 29.11
N LYS A 155 24.25 -12.78 27.92
CA LYS A 155 23.69 -13.40 26.69
C LYS A 155 24.33 -14.75 26.33
N ALA A 156 25.57 -14.96 26.69
CA ALA A 156 26.31 -16.22 26.41
C ALA A 156 25.80 -17.41 27.24
N GLN A 157 25.08 -17.15 28.32
CA GLN A 157 24.56 -18.19 29.22
C GLN A 157 23.08 -18.47 29.05
N MET A 158 22.43 -17.79 28.09
CA MET A 158 20.98 -17.94 27.84
C MET A 158 20.72 -18.86 26.64
N PRO A 159 19.59 -19.58 26.61
CA PRO A 159 19.12 -20.21 25.38
C PRO A 159 19.01 -19.17 24.24
N ALA A 160 19.50 -19.56 23.05
CA ALA A 160 19.62 -18.64 21.90
C ALA A 160 18.30 -17.90 21.58
N GLN A 161 17.17 -18.58 21.63
CA GLN A 161 15.84 -18.03 21.36
C GLN A 161 15.46 -16.88 22.30
N TYR A 162 15.81 -17.00 23.60
CA TYR A 162 15.56 -15.94 24.57
C TYR A 162 16.48 -14.74 24.35
N ALA A 163 17.76 -15.00 24.06
CA ALA A 163 18.73 -13.95 23.78
C ALA A 163 18.32 -13.15 22.53
N GLU A 164 17.84 -13.83 21.49
CA GLU A 164 17.33 -13.23 20.27
C GLU A 164 16.10 -12.35 20.53
N TYR A 165 15.10 -12.86 21.25
CA TYR A 165 13.90 -12.10 21.61
C TYR A 165 14.24 -10.81 22.38
N TYR A 166 15.12 -10.87 23.38
CA TYR A 166 15.53 -9.70 24.14
C TYR A 166 16.32 -8.69 23.28
N ASN A 167 17.15 -9.18 22.34
CA ASN A 167 17.84 -8.31 21.40
C ASN A 167 16.85 -7.61 20.45
N SER A 168 15.89 -8.34 19.91
CA SER A 168 14.85 -7.76 19.03
C SER A 168 14.03 -6.71 19.77
N MET A 169 13.67 -6.96 21.01
CA MET A 169 12.96 -5.99 21.86
C MET A 169 13.79 -4.72 22.14
N TYR A 170 15.11 -4.89 22.37
CA TYR A 170 16.02 -3.75 22.56
C TYR A 170 16.21 -2.94 21.27
N ASN A 171 16.40 -3.62 20.13
CA ASN A 171 16.50 -2.97 18.82
C ASN A 171 15.22 -2.21 18.47
N PHE A 172 14.06 -2.81 18.74
CA PHE A 172 12.77 -2.16 18.61
C PHE A 172 12.69 -0.88 19.45
N TRP A 173 13.08 -0.95 20.73
CA TRP A 173 13.10 0.25 21.59
C TRP A 173 14.08 1.32 21.08
N SER A 174 15.28 0.93 20.70
CA SER A 174 16.29 1.86 20.14
C SER A 174 15.76 2.59 18.89
N PHE A 175 15.03 1.87 18.03
CA PHE A 175 14.37 2.48 16.88
C PHE A 175 13.26 3.46 17.31
N VAL A 176 12.42 3.10 18.28
CA VAL A 176 11.37 3.99 18.81
C VAL A 176 12.00 5.25 19.43
N GLU A 177 13.07 5.14 20.19
CA GLU A 177 13.80 6.28 20.80
C GLU A 177 14.32 7.24 19.72
N LYS A 178 14.98 6.74 18.67
CA LYS A 178 15.43 7.54 17.51
C LYS A 178 14.22 8.22 16.84
N SER A 179 13.16 7.49 16.61
CA SER A 179 11.95 8.01 15.96
C SER A 179 11.25 9.09 16.78
N LEU A 180 11.25 8.99 18.11
CA LEU A 180 10.72 10.03 19.01
C LEU A 180 11.53 11.33 18.91
N ILE A 181 12.85 11.25 18.81
CA ILE A 181 13.72 12.42 18.62
C ILE A 181 13.37 13.12 17.31
N GLN A 182 13.27 12.36 16.23
CA GLN A 182 12.93 12.89 14.89
C GLN A 182 11.52 13.49 14.86
N ALA A 183 10.54 12.78 15.40
CA ALA A 183 9.17 13.30 15.50
C ALA A 183 9.11 14.61 16.30
N ARG A 184 9.85 14.69 17.42
CA ARG A 184 9.89 15.90 18.24
C ARG A 184 10.56 17.06 17.53
N LEU A 185 11.62 16.81 16.77
CA LEU A 185 12.29 17.84 15.99
C LEU A 185 11.36 18.39 14.90
N GLN A 186 10.66 17.51 14.21
CA GLN A 186 9.64 17.87 13.21
C GLN A 186 8.50 18.68 13.84
N GLU A 187 7.98 18.25 15.00
CA GLU A 187 6.94 18.99 15.73
C GLU A 187 7.39 20.42 16.09
N LYS A 188 8.64 20.58 16.54
CA LYS A 188 9.21 21.91 16.85
C LYS A 188 9.25 22.79 15.63
N TYR A 189 9.76 22.28 14.51
CA TYR A 189 9.85 23.02 13.26
C TYR A 189 8.46 23.39 12.74
N GLN A 190 7.55 22.41 12.70
CA GLN A 190 6.16 22.63 12.31
C GLN A 190 5.45 23.66 13.20
N ALA A 191 5.69 23.61 14.51
CA ALA A 191 5.10 24.56 15.43
C ALA A 191 5.57 26.00 15.19
N LEU A 192 6.81 26.21 14.75
CA LEU A 192 7.28 27.56 14.36
C LEU A 192 6.47 28.09 13.16
N ILE A 193 6.26 27.27 12.14
CA ILE A 193 5.49 27.67 10.94
C ILE A 193 4.02 27.89 11.32
N THR A 194 3.40 26.94 11.98
CA THR A 194 1.98 27.03 12.36
C THR A 194 1.68 28.24 13.26
N LYS A 195 2.55 28.50 14.24
CA LYS A 195 2.37 29.62 15.17
C LYS A 195 2.76 30.98 14.59
N SER A 196 3.45 31.00 13.43
CA SER A 196 3.68 32.24 12.68
C SER A 196 2.44 32.67 11.88
N LEU A 197 1.51 31.76 11.64
CA LEU A 197 0.25 31.99 10.91
C LEU A 197 -0.90 32.13 11.92
N PHE A 198 -0.79 33.12 12.77
CA PHE A 198 -1.85 33.43 13.75
C PHE A 198 -2.99 34.22 13.07
N SER A 199 -4.21 34.01 13.55
CA SER A 199 -5.36 34.83 13.19
C SER A 199 -5.41 36.12 14.03
N ASN A 200 -6.21 37.05 13.58
CA ASN A 200 -6.49 38.28 14.32
C ASN A 200 -7.98 38.61 14.28
N PRO A 201 -8.49 39.46 15.19
CA PRO A 201 -9.92 39.78 15.24
C PRO A 201 -10.52 40.34 13.95
N VAL A 202 -9.73 41.14 13.20
CA VAL A 202 -10.20 41.73 11.93
C VAL A 202 -10.38 40.67 10.87
N GLU A 203 -9.39 39.79 10.72
CA GLU A 203 -9.44 38.67 9.78
C GLU A 203 -10.58 37.69 10.12
N ALA A 204 -10.81 37.46 11.42
CA ALA A 204 -11.89 36.62 11.92
C ALA A 204 -13.28 37.23 11.59
N GLU A 205 -13.44 38.54 11.79
CA GLU A 205 -14.67 39.25 11.45
C GLU A 205 -14.91 39.28 9.94
N ASP A 206 -13.86 39.50 9.13
CA ASP A 206 -13.96 39.47 7.67
C ASP A 206 -14.33 38.06 7.17
N ALA A 207 -13.76 37.01 7.72
CA ALA A 207 -14.07 35.63 7.36
C ALA A 207 -15.50 35.24 7.76
N PHE A 208 -15.96 35.70 8.92
CA PHE A 208 -17.34 35.55 9.35
C PHE A 208 -18.30 36.26 8.39
N ASN A 209 -18.09 37.57 8.09
CA ASN A 209 -18.90 38.31 7.19
C ASN A 209 -18.91 37.73 5.76
N ALA A 210 -17.76 37.28 5.27
CA ALA A 210 -17.64 36.60 3.97
C ALA A 210 -18.55 35.36 3.85
N ARG A 211 -18.86 34.70 4.97
CA ARG A 211 -19.70 33.49 5.04
C ARG A 211 -21.19 33.82 5.28
N VAL A 212 -21.47 34.80 6.10
CA VAL A 212 -22.87 35.10 6.52
C VAL A 212 -23.54 36.14 5.66
N ASP A 213 -22.81 37.06 5.01
CA ASP A 213 -23.37 38.04 4.12
C ASP A 213 -23.72 37.38 2.78
N GLN A 214 -25.01 37.30 2.49
CA GLN A 214 -25.55 36.65 1.32
C GLN A 214 -26.15 37.65 0.36
N SER A 215 -26.10 37.35 -0.94
CA SER A 215 -26.73 38.09 -1.99
C SER A 215 -27.55 37.15 -2.87
N ASP A 216 -28.77 37.56 -3.16
CA ASP A 216 -29.56 37.00 -4.26
C ASP A 216 -29.43 37.89 -5.48
N LEU A 217 -29.10 37.31 -6.62
CA LEU A 217 -28.79 38.06 -7.82
C LEU A 217 -29.40 37.47 -9.08
N LEU A 218 -29.71 38.36 -10.00
CA LEU A 218 -29.97 38.02 -11.40
C LEU A 218 -28.64 37.98 -12.15
N LEU A 219 -28.46 36.98 -13.00
CA LEU A 219 -27.27 36.80 -13.83
C LEU A 219 -27.69 36.61 -15.28
N ALA A 220 -27.12 37.40 -16.18
CA ALA A 220 -27.24 37.21 -17.62
C ALA A 220 -25.83 36.95 -18.18
N ALA A 221 -25.68 35.87 -18.95
CA ALA A 221 -24.37 35.41 -19.42
C ALA A 221 -24.41 34.96 -20.86
N VAL A 222 -23.29 35.10 -21.55
CA VAL A 222 -23.05 34.45 -22.85
C VAL A 222 -22.01 33.37 -22.62
N PRO A 223 -22.40 32.07 -22.73
CA PRO A 223 -21.49 30.95 -22.51
C PRO A 223 -20.39 30.86 -23.59
N TYR A 224 -19.20 30.42 -23.24
CA TYR A 224 -18.10 30.17 -24.20
C TYR A 224 -18.46 29.12 -25.24
N SER A 225 -19.37 28.20 -24.94
CA SER A 225 -19.87 27.17 -25.86
C SER A 225 -20.70 27.79 -27.03
N SER A 226 -21.13 29.01 -26.91
CA SER A 226 -21.86 29.72 -27.99
C SER A 226 -20.94 30.14 -29.13
N ILE A 227 -19.63 30.18 -28.93
CA ILE A 227 -18.64 30.50 -29.95
C ILE A 227 -17.97 29.22 -30.42
N VAL A 228 -18.03 28.93 -31.72
CA VAL A 228 -17.39 27.76 -32.33
C VAL A 228 -15.86 27.91 -32.28
N ASP A 229 -15.18 26.93 -31.80
CA ASP A 229 -13.71 26.95 -31.57
C ASP A 229 -12.91 27.27 -32.84
N SER A 230 -13.34 26.73 -33.99
CA SER A 230 -12.72 26.96 -35.29
C SER A 230 -12.72 28.39 -35.78
N THR A 231 -13.58 29.26 -35.19
CA THR A 231 -13.63 30.68 -35.53
C THR A 231 -12.56 31.52 -34.83
N ILE A 232 -11.87 30.92 -33.86
CA ILE A 232 -10.84 31.58 -33.08
C ILE A 232 -9.48 31.13 -33.54
N VAL A 233 -8.67 32.05 -34.06
CA VAL A 233 -7.30 31.78 -34.48
C VAL A 233 -6.36 32.01 -33.30
N ILE A 234 -5.59 30.99 -32.93
CA ILE A 234 -4.52 31.05 -31.92
C ILE A 234 -3.17 31.00 -32.65
N LYS A 235 -2.37 32.02 -32.45
CA LYS A 235 -1.04 32.12 -33.05
C LYS A 235 0.01 31.37 -32.19
N GLU A 236 1.02 30.86 -32.84
CA GLU A 236 2.12 30.17 -32.14
C GLU A 236 2.88 31.09 -31.17
N SER A 237 2.99 32.37 -31.47
CA SER A 237 3.53 33.38 -30.57
C SER A 237 2.76 33.49 -29.26
N GLU A 238 1.44 33.40 -29.31
CA GLU A 238 0.58 33.49 -28.11
C GLU A 238 0.74 32.27 -27.20
N LEU A 239 0.95 31.08 -27.78
CA LEU A 239 1.30 29.85 -27.02
C LEU A 239 2.64 30.01 -26.33
N LYS A 240 3.66 30.53 -27.03
CA LYS A 240 4.98 30.79 -26.46
C LYS A 240 4.94 31.82 -25.34
N ASP A 241 4.18 32.87 -25.52
CA ASP A 241 4.02 33.95 -24.51
C ASP A 241 3.28 33.42 -23.27
N ALA A 242 2.21 32.64 -23.46
CA ALA A 242 1.48 32.02 -22.37
C ALA A 242 2.35 31.01 -21.60
N TYR A 243 3.12 30.20 -22.33
CA TYR A 243 4.08 29.29 -21.75
C TYR A 243 5.12 30.01 -20.88
N ASN A 244 5.74 31.06 -21.41
CA ASN A 244 6.76 31.82 -20.69
C ASN A 244 6.18 32.48 -19.41
N LYS A 245 4.96 32.98 -19.46
CA LYS A 245 4.27 33.57 -18.29
C LYS A 245 3.95 32.57 -17.21
N LYS A 246 3.70 31.31 -17.61
CA LYS A 246 3.26 30.23 -16.71
C LYS A 246 4.32 29.15 -16.51
N LYS A 247 5.56 29.39 -16.93
CA LYS A 247 6.64 28.41 -16.99
C LYS A 247 6.82 27.64 -15.66
N GLU A 248 6.73 28.36 -14.53
CA GLU A 248 6.87 27.74 -13.20
C GLU A 248 5.77 26.73 -12.88
N GLN A 249 4.57 26.83 -13.48
CA GLN A 249 3.50 25.84 -13.32
C GLN A 249 3.83 24.53 -14.04
N PHE A 250 4.76 24.55 -14.98
CA PHE A 250 5.21 23.38 -15.76
C PHE A 250 6.58 22.86 -15.30
N ARG A 251 6.96 23.19 -14.06
CA ARG A 251 8.20 22.70 -13.48
C ARG A 251 8.14 21.20 -13.26
N GLN A 252 9.18 20.51 -13.71
CA GLN A 252 9.40 19.08 -13.59
C GLN A 252 10.54 18.87 -12.59
N TYR A 253 10.25 18.27 -11.45
CA TYR A 253 11.23 18.14 -10.37
C TYR A 253 12.08 16.88 -10.48
N VAL A 254 11.64 15.88 -11.24
CA VAL A 254 12.36 14.63 -11.48
C VAL A 254 12.19 14.21 -12.93
N GLU A 255 13.16 13.45 -13.45
CA GLU A 255 13.04 12.88 -14.78
C GLU A 255 11.93 11.82 -14.81
N THR A 256 11.09 11.84 -15.85
CA THR A 256 10.08 10.82 -16.12
C THR A 256 10.18 10.29 -17.53
N ARG A 257 9.57 9.13 -17.78
CA ARG A 257 9.49 8.48 -19.09
C ARG A 257 8.03 8.37 -19.53
N ASN A 258 7.78 8.64 -20.80
CA ASN A 258 6.56 8.16 -21.43
C ASN A 258 6.91 6.88 -22.18
N ILE A 259 6.14 5.84 -21.96
CA ILE A 259 6.35 4.54 -22.57
C ILE A 259 5.08 4.02 -23.23
N LYS A 260 5.24 3.17 -24.24
CA LYS A 260 4.23 2.22 -24.67
C LYS A 260 4.69 0.83 -24.27
N TYR A 261 3.77 -0.03 -23.92
CA TYR A 261 4.11 -1.40 -23.57
C TYR A 261 3.02 -2.38 -23.99
N ILE A 262 3.40 -3.61 -24.19
CA ILE A 262 2.48 -4.73 -24.39
C ILE A 262 2.70 -5.66 -23.18
N ASP A 263 1.60 -6.03 -22.54
CA ASP A 263 1.56 -7.02 -21.49
C ASP A 263 0.73 -8.21 -21.98
N VAL A 264 1.35 -9.38 -22.03
CA VAL A 264 0.73 -10.64 -22.43
C VAL A 264 0.60 -11.54 -21.22
N GLN A 265 -0.61 -11.68 -20.70
CA GLN A 265 -0.89 -12.66 -19.67
C GLN A 265 -1.13 -14.03 -20.29
N VAL A 266 -0.36 -15.02 -19.86
CA VAL A 266 -0.54 -16.41 -20.27
C VAL A 266 -1.66 -17.04 -19.45
N THR A 267 -2.67 -17.53 -20.12
CA THR A 267 -3.81 -18.21 -19.49
C THR A 267 -3.90 -19.64 -20.00
N ALA A 268 -4.53 -20.51 -19.21
CA ALA A 268 -4.73 -21.90 -19.58
C ALA A 268 -5.49 -22.02 -20.92
N SER A 269 -4.99 -22.85 -21.82
CA SER A 269 -5.64 -23.18 -23.08
C SER A 269 -6.89 -24.06 -22.87
N PRO A 270 -7.76 -24.21 -23.86
CA PRO A 270 -8.86 -25.19 -23.80
C PRO A 270 -8.38 -26.63 -23.55
N GLU A 271 -7.21 -27.00 -24.11
CA GLU A 271 -6.55 -28.28 -23.90
C GLU A 271 -6.12 -28.46 -22.45
N ASP A 272 -5.43 -27.46 -21.86
CA ASP A 272 -5.03 -27.47 -20.44
C ASP A 272 -6.23 -27.67 -19.52
N LYS A 273 -7.33 -26.96 -19.81
CA LYS A 273 -8.56 -27.09 -19.04
C LYS A 273 -9.18 -28.49 -19.17
N ALA A 274 -9.16 -29.08 -20.35
CA ALA A 274 -9.68 -30.42 -20.61
C ALA A 274 -8.84 -31.50 -19.89
N ASP A 275 -7.51 -31.34 -19.87
CA ASP A 275 -6.61 -32.25 -19.18
C ASP A 275 -6.80 -32.17 -17.65
N ILE A 276 -6.90 -30.98 -17.09
CA ILE A 276 -7.18 -30.81 -15.64
C ILE A 276 -8.56 -31.36 -15.29
N GLN A 277 -9.56 -31.18 -16.16
CA GLN A 277 -10.88 -31.74 -15.93
C GLN A 277 -10.84 -33.26 -15.87
N LYS A 278 -10.12 -33.90 -16.78
CA LYS A 278 -9.94 -35.34 -16.79
C LYS A 278 -9.23 -35.86 -15.54
N GLU A 279 -8.15 -35.16 -15.11
CA GLU A 279 -7.50 -35.49 -13.83
C GLU A 279 -8.48 -35.44 -12.66
N VAL A 280 -9.29 -34.38 -12.58
CA VAL A 280 -10.28 -34.23 -11.48
C VAL A 280 -11.40 -35.28 -11.58
N GLU A 281 -11.78 -35.71 -12.79
CA GLU A 281 -12.69 -36.84 -13.00
C GLU A 281 -12.14 -38.13 -12.38
N GLU A 282 -10.87 -38.46 -12.65
CA GLU A 282 -10.19 -39.61 -12.07
C GLU A 282 -10.09 -39.53 -10.54
N TYR A 283 -9.73 -38.37 -10.01
CA TYR A 283 -9.71 -38.13 -8.57
C TYR A 283 -11.11 -38.19 -7.94
N THR A 284 -12.15 -37.78 -8.64
CA THR A 284 -13.54 -37.87 -8.18
C THR A 284 -13.98 -39.32 -7.99
N VAL A 285 -13.57 -40.21 -8.91
CA VAL A 285 -13.82 -41.65 -8.78
C VAL A 285 -13.09 -42.21 -7.55
N GLN A 286 -11.82 -41.89 -7.37
CA GLN A 286 -11.04 -42.33 -6.20
C GLN A 286 -11.61 -41.78 -4.88
N LEU A 287 -12.10 -40.53 -4.87
CA LEU A 287 -12.76 -39.94 -3.71
C LEU A 287 -14.05 -40.70 -3.35
N ALA A 288 -14.77 -41.20 -4.37
CA ALA A 288 -15.98 -42.02 -4.14
C ALA A 288 -15.66 -43.36 -3.49
N GLU A 289 -14.51 -43.96 -3.75
CA GLU A 289 -14.03 -45.24 -3.23
C GLU A 289 -13.60 -45.23 -1.75
N ASN A 290 -13.73 -44.10 -1.07
CA ASN A 290 -13.34 -43.89 0.35
C ASN A 290 -11.85 -44.13 0.62
N PRO A 291 -10.99 -43.16 0.29
CA PRO A 291 -9.56 -43.18 0.65
C PRO A 291 -9.38 -43.47 2.15
N SER A 292 -8.38 -44.28 2.49
CA SER A 292 -8.06 -44.58 3.90
C SER A 292 -7.58 -43.37 4.69
N ASP A 293 -7.00 -42.38 4.00
CA ASP A 293 -6.52 -41.11 4.56
C ASP A 293 -6.91 -39.96 3.61
N TYR A 294 -7.98 -39.27 3.94
CA TYR A 294 -8.50 -38.15 3.16
C TYR A 294 -7.52 -36.97 3.11
N SER A 295 -6.75 -36.72 4.18
CA SER A 295 -5.81 -35.59 4.23
C SER A 295 -4.68 -35.79 3.23
N ASN A 296 -4.04 -36.98 3.23
CA ASN A 296 -2.99 -37.31 2.29
C ASN A 296 -3.54 -37.40 0.85
N PHE A 297 -4.72 -37.99 0.67
CA PHE A 297 -5.35 -38.09 -0.65
C PHE A 297 -5.61 -36.70 -1.24
N ILE A 298 -6.33 -35.81 -0.56
CA ILE A 298 -6.64 -34.46 -1.05
C ILE A 298 -5.37 -33.68 -1.38
N ARG A 299 -4.34 -33.77 -0.52
CA ARG A 299 -3.05 -33.14 -0.80
C ARG A 299 -2.39 -33.70 -2.08
N SER A 300 -2.49 -34.99 -2.32
CA SER A 300 -1.89 -35.62 -3.53
C SER A 300 -2.58 -35.21 -4.82
N THR A 301 -3.83 -34.73 -4.77
CA THR A 301 -4.55 -34.21 -5.95
C THR A 301 -4.09 -32.83 -6.41
N GLY A 302 -3.20 -32.17 -5.67
CA GLY A 302 -2.83 -30.75 -5.92
C GLY A 302 -3.96 -29.78 -5.62
N SER A 303 -4.90 -30.17 -4.75
CA SER A 303 -5.99 -29.30 -4.28
C SER A 303 -5.44 -28.12 -3.47
N THR A 304 -5.91 -26.92 -3.76
CA THR A 304 -5.63 -25.72 -2.97
C THR A 304 -6.39 -25.72 -1.63
N GLN A 305 -7.48 -26.49 -1.53
CA GLN A 305 -8.21 -26.70 -0.29
C GLN A 305 -7.65 -27.91 0.44
N GLN A 306 -7.21 -27.74 1.68
CA GLN A 306 -6.75 -28.84 2.52
C GLN A 306 -7.94 -29.51 3.23
N TYR A 307 -7.87 -30.81 3.42
CA TYR A 307 -8.83 -31.54 4.27
C TYR A 307 -8.34 -31.56 5.72
N VAL A 308 -9.22 -31.15 6.61
CA VAL A 308 -9.05 -31.27 8.06
C VAL A 308 -10.22 -32.07 8.65
N ASP A 309 -9.92 -33.07 9.47
CA ASP A 309 -10.94 -33.96 10.03
C ASP A 309 -11.72 -33.32 11.21
N LEU A 310 -12.39 -32.21 10.91
CA LEU A 310 -13.26 -31.48 11.83
C LEU A 310 -14.63 -31.22 11.21
N PHE A 311 -15.61 -30.96 12.06
CA PHE A 311 -16.89 -30.45 11.63
C PHE A 311 -16.85 -28.91 11.53
N TYR A 312 -17.27 -28.39 10.38
CA TYR A 312 -17.33 -26.97 10.07
C TYR A 312 -18.77 -26.51 9.82
N THR A 313 -19.06 -25.26 10.15
CA THR A 313 -20.30 -24.63 9.71
C THR A 313 -20.24 -24.34 8.20
N ASP A 314 -21.39 -24.06 7.60
CA ASP A 314 -21.49 -23.61 6.20
C ASP A 314 -20.60 -22.39 5.90
N LYS A 315 -20.41 -21.51 6.89
CA LYS A 315 -19.61 -20.28 6.75
C LYS A 315 -18.11 -20.52 6.53
N ALA A 316 -17.60 -21.65 6.98
CA ALA A 316 -16.19 -22.02 6.86
C ALA A 316 -15.91 -22.87 5.61
N LEU A 317 -16.91 -23.28 4.88
CA LEU A 317 -16.77 -24.05 3.64
C LEU A 317 -16.78 -23.13 2.41
N PRO A 318 -16.13 -23.51 1.29
CA PRO A 318 -16.22 -22.76 0.05
C PRO A 318 -17.66 -22.54 -0.40
N ALA A 319 -18.01 -21.32 -0.80
CA ALA A 319 -19.38 -20.93 -1.13
C ALA A 319 -20.01 -21.78 -2.25
N ASP A 320 -19.20 -22.19 -3.23
CA ASP A 320 -19.62 -23.06 -4.34
C ASP A 320 -19.94 -24.49 -3.86
N VAL A 321 -19.25 -24.98 -2.83
CA VAL A 321 -19.54 -26.25 -2.17
C VAL A 321 -20.82 -26.13 -1.36
N VAL A 322 -20.97 -25.07 -0.55
CA VAL A 322 -22.17 -24.81 0.26
C VAL A 322 -23.42 -24.79 -0.60
N ALA A 323 -23.40 -24.10 -1.73
CA ALA A 323 -24.52 -24.02 -2.66
C ALA A 323 -25.00 -25.40 -3.20
N ARG A 324 -24.18 -26.44 -3.02
CA ARG A 324 -24.44 -27.80 -3.52
C ARG A 324 -24.58 -28.86 -2.45
N LEU A 325 -24.33 -28.52 -1.18
CA LEU A 325 -24.33 -29.46 -0.05
C LEU A 325 -25.66 -30.19 0.14
N ASP A 326 -26.77 -29.50 -0.08
CA ASP A 326 -28.12 -30.09 0.11
C ASP A 326 -28.49 -31.07 -1.01
N SER A 327 -27.85 -30.97 -2.17
CA SER A 327 -28.06 -31.90 -3.28
C SER A 327 -27.33 -33.24 -3.10
N VAL A 328 -26.42 -33.33 -2.08
CA VAL A 328 -25.56 -34.50 -1.86
C VAL A 328 -25.89 -35.16 -0.53
N LYS A 329 -26.21 -36.47 -0.57
CA LYS A 329 -26.39 -37.28 0.64
C LYS A 329 -25.04 -37.52 1.33
N VAL A 330 -25.06 -37.79 2.63
CA VAL A 330 -23.86 -38.24 3.36
C VAL A 330 -23.28 -39.49 2.69
N GLY A 331 -21.96 -39.47 2.46
CA GLY A 331 -21.22 -40.48 1.69
C GLY A 331 -21.23 -40.26 0.19
N GLY A 332 -22.05 -39.34 -0.32
CA GLY A 332 -22.12 -39.00 -1.74
C GLY A 332 -21.01 -38.04 -2.19
N VAL A 333 -20.74 -38.06 -3.49
CA VAL A 333 -19.79 -37.20 -4.18
C VAL A 333 -20.52 -36.31 -5.18
N TYR A 334 -20.05 -35.05 -5.33
CA TYR A 334 -20.52 -34.12 -6.35
C TYR A 334 -19.34 -33.59 -7.15
N GLY A 335 -19.49 -33.54 -8.46
CA GLY A 335 -18.47 -33.03 -9.39
C GLY A 335 -18.04 -34.08 -10.42
N PRO A 336 -17.03 -33.75 -11.26
CA PRO A 336 -16.39 -32.44 -11.28
C PRO A 336 -17.24 -31.32 -11.86
N TYR A 337 -16.99 -30.08 -11.45
CA TYR A 337 -17.62 -28.89 -12.00
C TYR A 337 -16.62 -27.71 -12.05
N TYR A 338 -16.78 -26.89 -13.06
CA TYR A 338 -15.97 -25.66 -13.19
C TYR A 338 -16.58 -24.52 -12.37
N ASN A 339 -15.76 -23.86 -11.56
CA ASN A 339 -16.11 -22.65 -10.84
C ASN A 339 -15.43 -21.44 -11.48
N ALA A 340 -16.24 -20.60 -12.15
CA ALA A 340 -15.71 -19.43 -12.87
C ALA A 340 -15.25 -18.28 -11.94
N SER A 341 -15.69 -18.27 -10.66
CA SER A 341 -15.35 -17.18 -9.75
C SER A 341 -13.88 -17.19 -9.29
N ASP A 342 -13.26 -18.36 -9.30
CA ASP A 342 -11.86 -18.55 -8.88
C ASP A 342 -11.06 -19.43 -9.87
N ASN A 343 -11.61 -19.64 -11.06
CA ASN A 343 -10.97 -20.39 -12.15
C ASN A 343 -10.47 -21.79 -11.71
N THR A 344 -11.34 -22.56 -11.03
CA THR A 344 -11.01 -23.89 -10.52
C THR A 344 -11.96 -24.97 -11.08
N ILE A 345 -11.49 -26.23 -11.13
CA ILE A 345 -12.31 -27.41 -11.34
C ILE A 345 -12.40 -28.15 -10.02
N ASN A 346 -13.61 -28.34 -9.53
CA ASN A 346 -13.88 -28.77 -8.18
C ASN A 346 -14.69 -30.08 -8.13
N SER A 347 -14.42 -30.88 -7.09
CA SER A 347 -15.24 -32.02 -6.71
C SER A 347 -15.23 -32.12 -5.19
N PHE A 348 -16.29 -32.63 -4.58
CA PHE A 348 -16.30 -32.81 -3.14
C PHE A 348 -17.14 -34.03 -2.72
N LYS A 349 -16.80 -34.56 -1.55
CA LYS A 349 -17.55 -35.62 -0.88
C LYS A 349 -18.06 -35.14 0.48
N LYS A 350 -19.36 -35.31 0.70
CA LYS A 350 -20.01 -35.05 1.99
C LYS A 350 -19.81 -36.25 2.90
N LEU A 351 -18.81 -36.19 3.78
CA LEU A 351 -18.45 -37.32 4.65
C LEU A 351 -19.40 -37.49 5.81
N ALA A 352 -19.82 -36.38 6.44
CA ALA A 352 -20.75 -36.38 7.55
C ALA A 352 -21.53 -35.06 7.63
N SER A 353 -22.69 -35.13 8.29
CA SER A 353 -23.48 -33.96 8.67
C SER A 353 -24.09 -34.23 10.03
N ALA A 354 -24.00 -33.30 10.96
CA ALA A 354 -24.53 -33.40 12.29
C ALA A 354 -24.96 -32.05 12.85
N ALA A 355 -26.03 -32.02 13.62
CA ALA A 355 -26.40 -30.89 14.45
C ALA A 355 -25.50 -30.90 15.70
N MET A 356 -24.61 -29.92 15.83
CA MET A 356 -23.59 -29.87 16.87
C MET A 356 -23.54 -28.49 17.55
N PRO A 357 -23.10 -28.42 18.83
CA PRO A 357 -22.94 -27.14 19.50
C PRO A 357 -22.00 -26.20 18.74
N ASP A 358 -22.38 -24.91 18.63
CA ASP A 358 -21.54 -23.86 18.08
C ASP A 358 -20.55 -23.32 19.13
N SER A 359 -20.99 -23.30 20.40
CA SER A 359 -20.18 -22.82 21.51
C SER A 359 -20.15 -23.88 22.62
N ILE A 360 -18.95 -24.19 23.07
CA ILE A 360 -18.66 -25.21 24.07
C ILE A 360 -17.89 -24.59 25.22
N GLN A 361 -18.40 -24.77 26.44
CA GLN A 361 -17.70 -24.39 27.66
C GLN A 361 -16.92 -25.59 28.17
N TYR A 362 -15.62 -25.39 28.34
CA TYR A 362 -14.71 -26.42 28.80
C TYR A 362 -13.73 -25.88 29.83
N ARG A 363 -13.15 -26.78 30.61
CA ARG A 363 -12.05 -26.52 31.53
C ARG A 363 -10.92 -27.52 31.31
N GLN A 364 -9.70 -27.14 31.70
CA GLN A 364 -8.54 -27.97 31.45
C GLN A 364 -7.53 -27.90 32.59
N ILE A 365 -6.72 -28.96 32.70
CA ILE A 365 -5.49 -28.98 33.49
C ILE A 365 -4.36 -29.43 32.57
N GLN A 366 -3.36 -28.61 32.40
CA GLN A 366 -2.14 -28.97 31.69
C GLN A 366 -1.16 -29.65 32.65
N VAL A 367 -0.69 -30.81 32.28
CA VAL A 367 0.23 -31.64 33.06
C VAL A 367 1.57 -31.74 32.34
N VAL A 368 2.64 -31.35 33.02
CA VAL A 368 4.02 -31.48 32.52
C VAL A 368 4.85 -32.01 33.66
N ALA A 369 5.73 -33.00 33.38
CA ALA A 369 6.70 -33.54 34.30
C ALA A 369 8.10 -33.57 33.65
N GLU A 370 9.08 -34.16 34.30
CA GLU A 370 10.47 -34.17 33.84
C GLU A 370 10.67 -34.82 32.45
N ASP A 371 9.81 -35.78 32.12
CA ASP A 371 9.81 -36.47 30.82
C ASP A 371 8.39 -36.89 30.41
N VAL A 372 8.22 -37.25 29.15
CA VAL A 372 6.93 -37.61 28.54
C VAL A 372 6.29 -38.82 29.25
N ALA A 373 7.07 -39.82 29.71
CA ALA A 373 6.53 -41.01 30.38
C ALA A 373 5.99 -40.64 31.76
N LYS A 374 6.74 -39.85 32.53
CA LYS A 374 6.27 -39.32 33.82
C LYS A 374 5.07 -38.39 33.66
N THR A 375 5.10 -37.52 32.64
CA THR A 375 3.95 -36.66 32.29
C THR A 375 2.69 -37.47 32.07
N LYS A 376 2.78 -38.54 31.26
CA LYS A 376 1.66 -39.43 30.99
C LYS A 376 1.16 -40.12 32.24
N THR A 377 2.05 -40.73 33.05
CA THR A 377 1.69 -41.45 34.29
C THR A 377 0.96 -40.49 35.28
N LEU A 378 1.47 -39.28 35.41
CA LEU A 378 0.88 -38.24 36.26
C LEU A 378 -0.49 -37.83 35.75
N ALA A 379 -0.61 -37.61 34.45
CA ALA A 379 -1.88 -37.22 33.81
C ALA A 379 -2.95 -38.34 33.92
N ASP A 380 -2.53 -39.60 33.74
CA ASP A 380 -3.42 -40.77 33.91
C ASP A 380 -3.92 -40.88 35.37
N SER A 381 -3.07 -40.57 36.35
CA SER A 381 -3.44 -40.52 37.77
C SER A 381 -4.47 -39.41 38.05
N ILE A 382 -4.21 -38.20 37.53
CA ILE A 382 -5.12 -37.06 37.66
C ILE A 382 -6.46 -37.33 36.98
N TYR A 383 -6.45 -37.87 35.76
CA TYR A 383 -7.64 -38.26 35.03
C TYR A 383 -8.49 -39.25 35.81
N THR A 384 -7.83 -40.27 36.36
CA THR A 384 -8.51 -41.31 37.16
C THR A 384 -9.10 -40.75 38.46
N ALA A 385 -8.39 -39.87 39.13
CA ALA A 385 -8.89 -39.19 40.33
C ALA A 385 -10.14 -38.33 40.06
N ILE A 386 -10.10 -37.53 38.99
CA ILE A 386 -11.26 -36.68 38.60
C ILE A 386 -12.43 -37.56 38.15
N LYS A 387 -12.18 -38.61 37.38
CA LYS A 387 -13.19 -39.58 36.98
C LYS A 387 -13.83 -40.30 38.17
N GLY A 388 -13.04 -40.49 39.24
CA GLY A 388 -13.49 -41.03 40.51
C GLY A 388 -14.23 -40.05 41.43
N GLY A 389 -14.45 -38.81 40.99
CA GLY A 389 -15.21 -37.79 41.72
C GLY A 389 -14.38 -36.78 42.50
N ALA A 390 -13.08 -36.73 42.32
CA ALA A 390 -12.23 -35.66 42.90
C ALA A 390 -12.58 -34.30 42.26
N ASP A 391 -12.54 -33.24 43.06
CA ASP A 391 -12.84 -31.89 42.58
C ASP A 391 -11.80 -31.38 41.60
N PHE A 392 -12.25 -31.01 40.41
CA PHE A 392 -11.39 -30.57 39.31
C PHE A 392 -10.62 -29.31 39.64
N ALA A 393 -11.25 -28.30 40.28
CA ALA A 393 -10.61 -27.03 40.61
C ALA A 393 -9.58 -27.18 41.74
N GLU A 394 -9.84 -28.04 42.72
CA GLU A 394 -8.89 -28.34 43.77
C GLU A 394 -7.62 -29.07 43.22
N ILE A 395 -7.82 -29.95 42.24
CA ILE A 395 -6.69 -30.60 41.58
C ILE A 395 -5.94 -29.56 40.74
N ALA A 396 -6.64 -28.72 39.94
CA ALA A 396 -6.00 -27.69 39.13
C ALA A 396 -5.10 -26.76 39.98
N LYS A 397 -5.58 -26.32 41.14
CA LYS A 397 -4.83 -25.49 42.10
C LYS A 397 -3.52 -26.13 42.58
N LYS A 398 -3.50 -27.47 42.79
CA LYS A 398 -2.28 -28.18 43.15
C LYS A 398 -1.18 -28.10 42.10
N TYR A 399 -1.55 -27.85 40.86
CA TYR A 399 -0.64 -27.66 39.70
C TYR A 399 -0.51 -26.18 39.29
N GLY A 400 -0.93 -25.24 40.14
CA GLY A 400 -0.78 -23.79 39.90
C GLY A 400 -1.71 -23.22 38.84
N GLN A 401 -2.82 -23.92 38.58
CA GLN A 401 -3.81 -23.52 37.54
C GLN A 401 -5.16 -23.22 38.19
N THR A 402 -5.97 -22.37 37.56
CA THR A 402 -7.27 -21.94 38.11
C THR A 402 -8.34 -23.04 37.97
N GLY A 403 -8.26 -23.86 36.93
CA GLY A 403 -9.30 -24.82 36.58
C GLY A 403 -10.64 -24.17 36.22
N GLU A 404 -10.64 -22.87 35.91
CA GLU A 404 -11.82 -22.14 35.48
C GLU A 404 -12.28 -22.55 34.09
N ALA A 405 -13.60 -22.53 33.89
CA ALA A 405 -14.18 -22.87 32.59
C ALA A 405 -14.14 -21.67 31.64
N THR A 406 -13.78 -21.93 30.39
CA THR A 406 -13.75 -20.96 29.29
C THR A 406 -14.64 -21.42 28.15
N TRP A 407 -15.02 -20.50 27.26
CA TRP A 407 -15.82 -20.80 26.09
C TRP A 407 -14.96 -20.83 24.82
N ILE A 408 -15.22 -21.80 23.96
CA ILE A 408 -14.76 -21.83 22.57
C ILE A 408 -15.97 -21.88 21.65
N SER A 409 -15.93 -21.16 20.54
CA SER A 409 -16.93 -21.20 19.49
C SER A 409 -16.32 -21.67 18.16
N SER A 410 -17.17 -22.07 17.22
CA SER A 410 -16.73 -22.42 15.86
C SER A 410 -15.87 -21.34 15.23
N ALA A 411 -16.20 -20.06 15.43
CA ALA A 411 -15.43 -18.93 14.91
C ALA A 411 -13.98 -18.86 15.41
N ASN A 412 -13.64 -19.50 16.53
CA ASN A 412 -12.28 -19.50 17.05
C ASN A 412 -11.31 -20.42 16.28
N TYR A 413 -11.83 -21.43 15.55
CA TYR A 413 -10.99 -22.37 14.81
C TYR A 413 -11.32 -22.49 13.32
N GLU A 414 -12.50 -22.08 12.87
CA GLU A 414 -12.93 -22.22 11.47
C GLU A 414 -12.14 -21.38 10.48
N GLY A 415 -11.54 -20.27 10.91
CA GLY A 415 -10.68 -19.40 10.07
C GLY A 415 -9.18 -19.63 10.25
N ALA A 416 -8.78 -20.58 11.12
CA ALA A 416 -7.39 -20.83 11.46
C ALA A 416 -6.86 -22.10 10.78
N GLN A 417 -5.56 -22.14 10.54
CA GLN A 417 -4.89 -23.38 10.17
C GLN A 417 -4.81 -24.27 11.41
N VAL A 418 -5.56 -25.38 11.40
CA VAL A 418 -5.64 -26.33 12.51
C VAL A 418 -4.96 -27.64 12.09
N ASP A 419 -3.82 -27.94 12.68
CA ASP A 419 -3.04 -29.14 12.42
C ASP A 419 -2.40 -29.72 13.70
N GLY A 420 -1.76 -30.86 13.60
CA GLY A 420 -0.97 -31.47 14.67
C GLY A 420 -1.71 -31.60 16.01
N ASP A 421 -1.12 -31.07 17.06
CA ASP A 421 -1.69 -31.13 18.41
C ASP A 421 -2.89 -30.19 18.60
N ASN A 422 -2.93 -29.07 17.86
CA ASN A 422 -4.11 -28.20 17.84
C ASN A 422 -5.33 -28.92 17.27
N LEU A 423 -5.15 -29.72 16.22
CA LEU A 423 -6.23 -30.53 15.64
C LEU A 423 -6.76 -31.54 16.66
N LYS A 424 -5.88 -32.26 17.35
CA LYS A 424 -6.27 -33.21 18.41
C LYS A 424 -7.05 -32.52 19.53
N TYR A 425 -6.59 -31.34 19.93
CA TYR A 425 -7.20 -30.56 20.99
C TYR A 425 -8.60 -30.06 20.61
N ILE A 426 -8.74 -29.45 19.44
CA ILE A 426 -10.05 -28.94 18.94
C ILE A 426 -11.00 -30.12 18.68
N ALA A 427 -10.52 -31.21 18.07
CA ALA A 427 -11.30 -32.39 17.81
C ALA A 427 -11.87 -32.97 19.11
N ALA A 428 -11.08 -33.04 20.17
CA ALA A 428 -11.54 -33.54 21.47
C ALA A 428 -12.59 -32.62 22.07
N ILE A 429 -12.40 -31.32 22.11
CA ILE A 429 -13.39 -30.36 22.63
C ILE A 429 -14.73 -30.50 21.89
N THR A 430 -14.70 -30.63 20.58
CA THR A 430 -15.88 -30.63 19.72
C THR A 430 -16.60 -31.96 19.65
N THR A 431 -15.99 -33.06 20.14
CA THR A 431 -16.58 -34.41 20.11
C THR A 431 -16.98 -34.96 21.49
N LEU A 432 -16.43 -34.40 22.58
CA LEU A 432 -16.81 -34.76 23.93
C LEU A 432 -18.21 -34.23 24.25
N GLY A 433 -19.01 -35.08 24.89
CA GLY A 433 -20.29 -34.68 25.43
C GLY A 433 -20.18 -33.94 26.76
N GLN A 434 -21.30 -33.35 27.21
CA GLN A 434 -21.36 -32.61 28.46
C GLN A 434 -20.96 -33.50 29.66
N ASN A 435 -20.06 -32.99 30.50
CA ASN A 435 -19.41 -33.66 31.63
C ASN A 435 -18.41 -34.76 31.28
N GLU A 436 -18.17 -35.05 30.02
CA GLU A 436 -17.15 -35.99 29.61
C GLU A 436 -15.72 -35.42 29.80
N LEU A 437 -14.81 -36.37 30.09
CA LEU A 437 -13.37 -36.11 30.35
C LEU A 437 -12.50 -36.77 29.29
N ALA A 438 -11.45 -36.09 28.88
CA ALA A 438 -10.37 -36.65 28.07
C ALA A 438 -9.01 -36.39 28.68
N ASN A 439 -8.05 -37.29 28.42
CA ASN A 439 -6.63 -37.10 28.69
C ASN A 439 -5.91 -37.11 27.34
N LEU A 440 -5.46 -35.95 26.90
CA LEU A 440 -4.87 -35.73 25.58
C LEU A 440 -3.34 -35.58 25.71
N ALA A 441 -2.58 -36.41 24.99
CA ALA A 441 -1.15 -36.24 24.84
C ALA A 441 -0.86 -35.22 23.72
N LEU A 442 -0.28 -34.09 24.08
CA LEU A 442 0.03 -32.96 23.19
C LEU A 442 1.52 -32.60 23.35
N GLY A 443 2.36 -33.06 22.44
CA GLY A 443 3.79 -32.86 22.50
C GLY A 443 4.43 -33.40 23.80
N GLN A 444 5.03 -32.50 24.60
CA GLN A 444 5.64 -32.79 25.88
C GLN A 444 4.65 -32.76 27.06
N ALA A 445 3.46 -32.29 26.85
CA ALA A 445 2.41 -32.13 27.87
C ALA A 445 1.26 -33.10 27.66
N ASN A 446 0.51 -33.36 28.75
CA ASN A 446 -0.84 -33.90 28.66
C ASN A 446 -1.84 -32.85 29.11
N VAL A 447 -3.01 -32.83 28.50
CA VAL A 447 -4.12 -31.95 28.90
C VAL A 447 -5.31 -32.81 29.33
N ILE A 448 -5.72 -32.66 30.59
CA ILE A 448 -6.98 -33.19 31.08
C ILE A 448 -8.07 -32.18 30.78
N LEU A 449 -8.99 -32.55 29.93
CA LEU A 449 -10.05 -31.70 29.40
C LEU A 449 -11.43 -32.17 29.85
N GLN A 450 -12.29 -31.25 30.23
CA GLN A 450 -13.68 -31.55 30.56
C GLN A 450 -14.64 -30.56 29.92
N VAL A 451 -15.63 -31.04 29.19
CA VAL A 451 -16.72 -30.20 28.65
C VAL A 451 -17.75 -29.96 29.76
N MET A 452 -18.11 -28.68 29.98
CA MET A 452 -19.00 -28.26 31.06
C MET A 452 -20.42 -27.93 30.58
N ASN A 453 -20.50 -27.24 29.43
CA ASN A 453 -21.79 -26.77 28.90
C ASN A 453 -21.70 -26.59 27.38
N GLU A 454 -22.86 -26.60 26.72
CA GLU A 454 -22.97 -26.48 25.27
C GLU A 454 -24.09 -25.50 24.92
N LYS A 455 -23.93 -24.70 23.86
CA LYS A 455 -24.90 -23.71 23.40
C LYS A 455 -24.95 -23.61 21.89
N ALA A 456 -26.12 -23.13 21.40
CA ALA A 456 -26.30 -22.73 20.01
C ALA A 456 -26.00 -23.85 19.01
N VAL A 457 -26.86 -24.85 18.97
CA VAL A 457 -26.75 -25.97 18.01
C VAL A 457 -26.86 -25.46 16.57
N LYS A 458 -25.91 -25.86 15.72
CA LYS A 458 -25.85 -25.55 14.28
C LYS A 458 -25.61 -26.82 13.49
N ASP A 459 -26.08 -26.83 12.25
CA ASP A 459 -25.70 -27.87 11.30
C ASP A 459 -24.23 -27.70 10.92
N LYS A 460 -23.45 -28.74 11.08
CA LYS A 460 -22.04 -28.81 10.73
C LYS A 460 -21.77 -30.00 9.83
N TYR A 461 -20.73 -29.84 9.02
CA TYR A 461 -20.41 -30.76 7.95
C TYR A 461 -18.92 -31.16 7.99
N LYS A 462 -18.64 -32.42 7.68
CA LYS A 462 -17.31 -32.86 7.25
C LYS A 462 -17.32 -33.04 5.74
N VAL A 463 -16.49 -32.32 5.03
CA VAL A 463 -16.44 -32.32 3.57
C VAL A 463 -15.01 -32.45 3.10
N ALA A 464 -14.73 -33.44 2.25
CA ALA A 464 -13.45 -33.53 1.54
C ALA A 464 -13.61 -32.84 0.19
N VAL A 465 -12.82 -31.80 -0.07
CA VAL A 465 -12.93 -30.97 -1.27
C VAL A 465 -11.65 -31.09 -2.09
N ILE A 466 -11.80 -31.46 -3.36
CA ILE A 466 -10.77 -31.33 -4.40
C ILE A 466 -11.03 -30.01 -5.10
N LYS A 467 -10.08 -29.10 -5.06
CA LYS A 467 -10.14 -27.77 -5.68
C LYS A 467 -8.87 -27.53 -6.48
N ARG A 468 -8.96 -27.81 -7.79
CA ARG A 468 -7.83 -27.70 -8.70
C ARG A 468 -7.88 -26.41 -9.48
N PRO A 469 -6.87 -25.52 -9.35
CA PRO A 469 -6.79 -24.33 -10.19
C PRO A 469 -6.59 -24.73 -11.66
N VAL A 470 -7.17 -23.95 -12.57
CA VAL A 470 -6.97 -24.11 -14.01
C VAL A 470 -5.74 -23.30 -14.39
N GLU A 471 -4.60 -23.96 -14.42
CA GLU A 471 -3.29 -23.41 -14.74
C GLU A 471 -2.89 -23.77 -16.18
N PHE A 472 -2.04 -22.96 -16.79
CA PHE A 472 -1.48 -23.24 -18.10
C PHE A 472 -0.36 -24.29 -18.03
N SER A 473 -0.23 -25.10 -19.09
CA SER A 473 0.87 -26.05 -19.24
C SER A 473 2.16 -25.37 -19.73
N LYS A 474 3.26 -26.11 -19.66
CA LYS A 474 4.55 -25.67 -20.25
C LYS A 474 4.44 -25.47 -21.77
N GLU A 475 3.66 -26.27 -22.42
CA GLU A 475 3.38 -26.22 -23.86
C GLU A 475 2.67 -24.92 -24.24
N THR A 476 1.62 -24.55 -23.45
CA THR A 476 0.89 -23.29 -23.62
C THR A 476 1.80 -22.09 -23.38
N TYR A 477 2.60 -22.12 -22.31
CA TYR A 477 3.58 -21.07 -22.04
C TYR A 477 4.63 -20.95 -23.17
N SER A 478 5.22 -22.06 -23.55
CA SER A 478 6.27 -22.06 -24.58
C SER A 478 5.76 -21.55 -25.93
N LYS A 479 4.52 -21.87 -26.27
CA LYS A 479 3.89 -21.35 -27.49
C LYS A 479 3.71 -19.83 -27.38
N ALA A 480 3.11 -19.35 -26.31
CA ALA A 480 2.90 -17.91 -26.10
C ALA A 480 4.23 -17.15 -26.10
N TYR A 481 5.26 -17.68 -25.42
CA TYR A 481 6.61 -17.12 -25.42
C TYR A 481 7.23 -17.01 -26.81
N ASN A 482 7.15 -18.11 -27.60
CA ASN A 482 7.71 -18.14 -28.95
C ASN A 482 6.99 -17.16 -29.89
N ASP A 483 5.66 -17.15 -29.86
CA ASP A 483 4.84 -16.27 -30.67
C ASP A 483 5.13 -14.80 -30.37
N PHE A 484 5.18 -14.44 -29.07
CA PHE A 484 5.45 -13.08 -28.66
C PHE A 484 6.92 -12.67 -28.89
N SER A 485 7.87 -13.57 -28.66
CA SER A 485 9.29 -13.33 -28.94
C SER A 485 9.56 -13.08 -30.43
N GLN A 486 8.92 -13.84 -31.32
CA GLN A 486 9.00 -13.63 -32.76
C GLN A 486 8.38 -12.30 -33.18
N PHE A 487 7.25 -11.94 -32.57
CA PHE A 487 6.61 -10.65 -32.83
C PHE A 487 7.54 -9.50 -32.45
N ILE A 488 8.17 -9.53 -31.26
CA ILE A 488 9.10 -8.48 -30.80
C ILE A 488 10.32 -8.40 -31.74
N ALA A 489 10.89 -9.54 -32.12
CA ALA A 489 12.05 -9.57 -33.01
C ALA A 489 11.77 -8.93 -34.39
N ALA A 490 10.56 -9.12 -34.92
CA ALA A 490 10.12 -8.51 -36.18
C ALA A 490 9.80 -7.00 -36.02
N ASN A 491 9.38 -6.58 -34.81
CA ASN A 491 8.87 -5.24 -34.51
C ASN A 491 9.76 -4.50 -33.49
N ASN A 492 11.05 -4.51 -33.71
CA ASN A 492 12.09 -3.97 -32.81
C ASN A 492 12.28 -2.46 -32.85
N THR A 493 11.37 -1.70 -33.46
CA THR A 493 11.31 -0.24 -33.46
C THR A 493 9.93 0.24 -33.02
N LEU A 494 9.87 1.43 -32.40
CA LEU A 494 8.61 2.01 -31.93
C LEU A 494 7.53 2.07 -33.04
N ASP A 495 7.90 2.55 -34.24
CA ASP A 495 6.97 2.69 -35.36
C ASP A 495 6.39 1.33 -35.80
N LYS A 496 7.24 0.30 -35.89
CA LYS A 496 6.77 -1.05 -36.24
C LYS A 496 5.92 -1.66 -35.15
N LEU A 497 6.33 -1.50 -33.90
CA LEU A 497 5.58 -1.99 -32.75
C LEU A 497 4.17 -1.39 -32.72
N VAL A 498 4.08 -0.06 -32.89
CA VAL A 498 2.79 0.67 -32.94
C VAL A 498 1.94 0.23 -34.14
N ALA A 499 2.54 0.08 -35.33
CA ALA A 499 1.80 -0.25 -36.54
C ALA A 499 1.24 -1.67 -36.52
N ASN A 500 1.95 -2.63 -35.92
CA ASN A 500 1.66 -4.08 -36.14
C ASN A 500 1.10 -4.77 -34.88
N ALA A 501 1.05 -4.10 -33.71
CA ALA A 501 0.60 -4.74 -32.45
C ALA A 501 -0.86 -5.21 -32.55
N GLU A 502 -1.76 -4.33 -32.98
CA GLU A 502 -3.20 -4.61 -33.03
C GLU A 502 -3.53 -5.71 -34.05
N ASP A 503 -2.91 -5.66 -35.26
CA ASP A 503 -3.08 -6.67 -36.28
C ASP A 503 -2.57 -8.06 -35.88
N ALA A 504 -1.56 -8.09 -34.98
CA ALA A 504 -1.04 -9.33 -34.41
C ALA A 504 -1.84 -9.79 -33.16
N GLY A 505 -2.87 -9.07 -32.78
CA GLY A 505 -3.72 -9.39 -31.61
C GLY A 505 -3.14 -8.94 -30.26
N TYR A 506 -2.11 -8.09 -30.27
CA TYR A 506 -1.52 -7.56 -29.03
C TYR A 506 -2.06 -6.17 -28.72
N ARG A 507 -2.43 -5.97 -27.47
CA ARG A 507 -2.90 -4.66 -26.99
C ARG A 507 -1.73 -3.78 -26.60
N LEU A 508 -1.55 -2.67 -27.29
CA LEU A 508 -0.56 -1.65 -26.96
C LEU A 508 -1.15 -0.68 -25.93
N LEU A 509 -0.47 -0.53 -24.82
CA LEU A 509 -0.87 0.32 -23.70
C LEU A 509 0.08 1.52 -23.59
N ASP A 510 -0.47 2.66 -23.14
CA ASP A 510 0.29 3.88 -22.89
C ASP A 510 0.48 4.10 -21.37
N ARG A 511 1.69 4.49 -20.98
CA ARG A 511 2.00 4.98 -19.65
C ARG A 511 2.75 6.30 -19.77
N THR A 512 2.12 7.37 -19.34
CA THR A 512 2.72 8.71 -19.26
C THR A 512 3.27 8.95 -17.87
N ASP A 513 4.32 9.77 -17.78
CA ASP A 513 4.96 10.15 -16.51
C ASP A 513 5.33 8.94 -15.63
N LEU A 514 5.99 7.94 -16.21
CA LEU A 514 6.57 6.83 -15.45
C LEU A 514 7.71 7.35 -14.60
N TYR A 515 7.69 7.08 -13.30
CA TYR A 515 8.72 7.47 -12.34
C TYR A 515 9.69 6.32 -12.07
N SER A 516 10.96 6.65 -11.84
CA SER A 516 11.98 5.66 -11.46
C SER A 516 11.71 5.00 -10.09
N SER A 517 10.96 5.66 -9.24
CA SER A 517 10.55 5.14 -7.93
C SER A 517 9.38 4.15 -7.96
N GLU A 518 8.77 3.92 -9.13
CA GLU A 518 7.71 2.92 -9.27
C GLU A 518 8.28 1.49 -9.15
N HIS A 519 7.47 0.57 -8.64
CA HIS A 519 7.86 -0.83 -8.45
C HIS A 519 7.36 -1.74 -9.56
N ALA A 520 6.40 -1.26 -10.37
CA ALA A 520 5.76 -2.04 -11.40
C ALA A 520 5.30 -1.17 -12.58
N ILE A 521 5.36 -1.71 -13.77
CA ILE A 521 4.78 -1.12 -14.99
C ILE A 521 3.36 -1.67 -15.15
N GLY A 522 2.37 -0.78 -15.27
CA GLY A 522 0.99 -1.17 -15.52
C GLY A 522 0.33 -2.03 -14.42
N GLY A 523 0.89 -2.06 -13.21
CA GLY A 523 0.42 -2.89 -12.10
C GLY A 523 0.91 -4.34 -12.16
N VAL A 524 1.71 -4.72 -13.17
CA VAL A 524 2.26 -6.07 -13.32
C VAL A 524 3.47 -6.24 -12.41
N LYS A 525 3.43 -7.21 -11.50
CA LYS A 525 4.54 -7.54 -10.61
C LYS A 525 5.78 -8.01 -11.41
N GLY A 526 6.96 -7.93 -10.80
CA GLY A 526 8.19 -8.46 -11.41
C GLY A 526 8.72 -7.66 -12.61
N THR A 527 8.23 -6.44 -12.88
CA THR A 527 8.64 -5.63 -14.05
C THR A 527 9.82 -4.70 -13.78
N LYS A 528 10.57 -4.93 -12.70
CA LYS A 528 11.69 -4.09 -12.29
C LYS A 528 12.78 -3.96 -13.35
N GLU A 529 13.13 -5.07 -14.01
CA GLU A 529 14.15 -5.04 -15.09
C GLU A 529 13.66 -4.25 -16.31
N ALA A 530 12.37 -4.33 -16.63
CA ALA A 530 11.76 -3.52 -17.67
C ALA A 530 11.77 -2.02 -17.30
N LEU A 531 11.53 -1.70 -16.03
CA LEU A 531 11.62 -0.33 -15.51
C LEU A 531 13.06 0.20 -15.60
N ARG A 532 14.04 -0.56 -15.13
CA ARG A 532 15.47 -0.20 -15.25
C ARG A 532 15.86 0.07 -16.69
N TRP A 533 15.47 -0.83 -17.59
CA TRP A 533 15.74 -0.66 -19.01
C TRP A 533 15.08 0.63 -19.54
N ALA A 534 13.82 0.91 -19.19
CA ALA A 534 13.11 2.10 -19.63
C ALA A 534 13.83 3.41 -19.23
N PHE A 535 14.49 3.43 -18.07
CA PHE A 535 15.28 4.58 -17.62
C PHE A 535 16.70 4.64 -18.20
N ALA A 536 17.23 3.54 -18.73
CA ALA A 536 18.52 3.51 -19.42
C ALA A 536 18.38 3.76 -20.93
N ALA A 537 17.22 3.45 -21.52
CA ALA A 537 16.97 3.51 -22.96
C ALA A 537 16.78 4.95 -23.49
N LYS A 538 16.98 5.12 -24.79
CA LYS A 538 16.70 6.37 -25.52
C LYS A 538 15.26 6.37 -26.04
N ALA A 539 14.73 7.57 -26.30
CA ALA A 539 13.45 7.70 -26.98
C ALA A 539 13.45 7.00 -28.34
N GLY A 540 12.41 6.22 -28.66
CA GLY A 540 12.27 5.42 -29.86
C GLY A 540 12.80 3.98 -29.74
N GLU A 541 13.53 3.64 -28.67
CA GLU A 541 14.02 2.28 -28.46
C GLU A 541 12.91 1.35 -27.92
N VAL A 542 13.00 0.08 -28.30
CA VAL A 542 12.11 -1.02 -27.90
C VAL A 542 12.95 -2.06 -27.16
N SER A 543 12.47 -2.56 -26.04
CA SER A 543 13.15 -3.56 -25.23
C SER A 543 13.11 -4.96 -25.82
N GLY A 544 13.86 -5.88 -25.24
CA GLY A 544 13.60 -7.31 -25.35
C GLY A 544 12.35 -7.71 -24.58
N LEU A 545 12.04 -9.00 -24.61
CA LEU A 545 10.98 -9.62 -23.82
C LEU A 545 11.42 -9.72 -22.35
N TYR A 546 10.54 -9.34 -21.43
CA TYR A 546 10.67 -9.56 -19.99
C TYR A 546 9.60 -10.56 -19.53
N GLU A 547 10.03 -11.58 -18.80
CA GLU A 547 9.13 -12.46 -18.07
C GLU A 547 8.83 -11.81 -16.70
N CYS A 548 7.56 -11.69 -16.35
CA CYS A 548 7.09 -10.98 -15.15
C CYS A 548 5.80 -11.61 -14.60
N GLY A 549 5.14 -10.93 -13.67
CA GLY A 549 4.06 -11.52 -12.89
C GLY A 549 4.59 -12.60 -11.94
N GLU A 550 3.83 -13.66 -11.78
CA GLU A 550 4.25 -14.90 -11.10
C GLU A 550 4.69 -15.95 -12.14
N SER A 551 5.48 -15.52 -13.14
CA SER A 551 5.86 -16.27 -14.36
C SER A 551 4.68 -16.55 -15.31
N ASP A 552 3.66 -15.71 -15.25
CA ASP A 552 2.45 -15.80 -16.06
C ASP A 552 2.25 -14.58 -16.99
N HIS A 553 3.14 -13.58 -16.92
CA HIS A 553 3.13 -12.40 -17.77
C HIS A 553 4.41 -12.26 -18.58
N MET A 554 4.29 -11.70 -19.78
CA MET A 554 5.40 -11.31 -20.64
C MET A 554 5.21 -9.87 -21.08
N MET A 555 6.28 -9.08 -21.02
CA MET A 555 6.20 -7.65 -21.32
C MET A 555 7.27 -7.23 -22.33
N VAL A 556 6.92 -6.29 -23.22
CA VAL A 556 7.84 -5.48 -24.01
C VAL A 556 7.54 -4.01 -23.75
N VAL A 557 8.58 -3.19 -23.66
CA VAL A 557 8.48 -1.76 -23.38
C VAL A 557 9.15 -0.97 -24.49
N ALA A 558 8.53 0.13 -24.90
CA ALA A 558 9.11 1.11 -25.84
C ALA A 558 9.08 2.51 -25.22
N VAL A 559 10.21 3.19 -25.18
CA VAL A 559 10.30 4.56 -24.69
C VAL A 559 9.86 5.52 -25.78
N THR A 560 8.78 6.27 -25.54
CA THR A 560 8.29 7.27 -26.50
C THR A 560 8.91 8.64 -26.26
N ASN A 561 8.99 9.09 -25.01
CA ASN A 561 9.58 10.38 -24.64
C ASN A 561 10.36 10.29 -23.34
N ILE A 562 11.40 11.08 -23.26
CA ILE A 562 12.17 11.38 -22.04
C ILE A 562 11.83 12.80 -21.63
N ILE A 563 11.35 12.97 -20.42
CA ILE A 563 11.02 14.28 -19.85
C ILE A 563 12.01 14.55 -18.75
N PRO A 564 13.06 15.37 -19.05
CA PRO A 564 14.11 15.65 -18.06
C PRO A 564 13.57 16.53 -16.93
N GLU A 565 14.28 16.54 -15.82
CA GLU A 565 14.13 17.56 -14.79
C GLU A 565 14.27 18.98 -15.39
N GLY A 566 13.53 19.95 -14.87
CA GLY A 566 13.52 21.32 -15.33
C GLY A 566 12.11 21.81 -15.65
N TYR A 567 11.79 21.97 -16.92
CA TYR A 567 10.46 22.42 -17.35
C TYR A 567 9.93 21.55 -18.48
N ARG A 568 8.67 21.16 -18.40
CA ARG A 568 8.00 20.43 -19.48
C ARG A 568 8.03 21.27 -20.77
N PRO A 569 8.44 20.72 -21.90
CA PRO A 569 8.47 21.47 -23.16
C PRO A 569 7.07 21.93 -23.60
N LEU A 570 7.03 23.05 -24.31
CA LEU A 570 5.77 23.62 -24.80
C LEU A 570 4.91 22.61 -25.57
N SER A 571 5.53 21.71 -26.34
CA SER A 571 4.81 20.67 -27.10
C SER A 571 3.96 19.75 -26.23
N MET A 572 4.32 19.54 -24.98
CA MET A 572 3.57 18.66 -24.05
C MET A 572 2.42 19.38 -23.34
N VAL A 573 2.51 20.70 -23.19
CA VAL A 573 1.53 21.52 -22.47
C VAL A 573 0.71 22.43 -23.38
N GLN A 574 0.97 22.35 -24.69
CA GLN A 574 0.35 23.27 -25.66
C GLN A 574 -1.18 23.12 -25.74
N GLU A 575 -1.75 21.92 -25.58
CA GLU A 575 -3.20 21.73 -25.62
C GLU A 575 -3.89 22.36 -24.40
N GLN A 576 -3.25 22.27 -23.24
CA GLN A 576 -3.73 22.98 -22.05
C GLN A 576 -3.69 24.50 -22.28
N LEU A 577 -2.57 25.03 -22.74
CA LEU A 577 -2.42 26.46 -23.00
C LEU A 577 -3.34 26.92 -24.14
N ARG A 578 -3.53 26.09 -25.17
CA ARG A 578 -4.48 26.40 -26.27
C ARG A 578 -5.91 26.53 -25.75
N SER A 579 -6.34 25.62 -24.86
CA SER A 579 -7.67 25.68 -24.25
C SER A 579 -7.88 26.96 -23.43
N GLU A 580 -6.87 27.38 -22.69
CA GLU A 580 -6.88 28.60 -21.89
C GLU A 580 -6.95 29.85 -22.77
N ILE A 581 -6.07 29.95 -23.80
CA ILE A 581 -6.05 31.06 -24.74
C ILE A 581 -7.35 31.13 -25.53
N LEU A 582 -7.90 29.98 -25.94
CA LEU A 582 -9.20 29.90 -26.61
C LEU A 582 -10.31 30.50 -25.75
N ARG A 583 -10.38 30.12 -24.48
CA ARG A 583 -11.31 30.67 -23.51
C ARG A 583 -11.15 32.18 -23.35
N ASP A 584 -9.92 32.65 -23.25
CA ASP A 584 -9.62 34.07 -23.10
C ASP A 584 -10.06 34.88 -24.32
N LYS A 585 -9.79 34.41 -25.51
CA LYS A 585 -10.21 35.08 -26.78
C LYS A 585 -11.73 35.04 -26.97
N LYS A 586 -12.38 33.95 -26.58
CA LYS A 586 -13.86 33.92 -26.58
C LYS A 586 -14.43 34.96 -25.61
N ALA A 587 -13.82 35.07 -24.42
CA ALA A 587 -14.24 36.10 -23.47
C ALA A 587 -14.07 37.51 -24.03
N GLU A 588 -12.92 37.83 -24.62
CA GLU A 588 -12.64 39.12 -25.26
C GLU A 588 -13.67 39.44 -26.37
N LYS A 589 -13.96 38.45 -27.22
CA LYS A 589 -14.98 38.60 -28.27
C LYS A 589 -16.36 38.86 -27.70
N ILE A 590 -16.82 38.08 -26.73
CA ILE A 590 -18.12 38.26 -26.09
C ILE A 590 -18.19 39.64 -25.42
N MET A 591 -17.16 40.06 -24.71
CA MET A 591 -17.08 41.37 -24.07
C MET A 591 -17.14 42.52 -25.11
N ALA A 592 -16.49 42.35 -26.25
CA ALA A 592 -16.55 43.31 -27.35
C ALA A 592 -17.97 43.38 -27.97
N ASP A 593 -18.61 42.23 -28.18
CA ASP A 593 -19.99 42.13 -28.69
C ASP A 593 -20.98 42.76 -27.70
N MET A 594 -20.85 42.50 -26.40
CA MET A 594 -21.63 43.11 -25.33
C MET A 594 -21.48 44.64 -25.31
N LYS A 595 -20.25 45.10 -25.45
CA LYS A 595 -19.95 46.55 -25.54
C LYS A 595 -20.53 47.16 -26.80
N ALA A 596 -20.39 46.51 -27.93
CA ALA A 596 -20.94 47.00 -29.22
C ALA A 596 -22.47 47.06 -29.23
N ALA A 597 -23.14 46.14 -28.52
CA ALA A 597 -24.60 46.14 -28.35
C ALA A 597 -25.10 47.33 -27.53
N GLY A 598 -24.25 48.03 -26.78
CA GLY A 598 -24.60 49.21 -25.98
C GLY A 598 -25.63 48.91 -24.88
N ALA A 599 -25.71 47.67 -24.41
CA ALA A 599 -26.65 47.26 -23.38
C ALA A 599 -26.31 47.92 -22.03
N THR A 600 -27.30 48.50 -21.39
CA THR A 600 -27.19 49.24 -20.12
C THR A 600 -28.15 48.69 -19.05
N THR A 601 -29.06 47.80 -19.41
CA THR A 601 -30.04 47.19 -18.49
C THR A 601 -29.93 45.68 -18.53
N PHE A 602 -30.33 45.02 -17.43
CA PHE A 602 -30.33 43.55 -17.30
C PHE A 602 -31.13 42.89 -18.46
N ASP A 603 -32.31 43.41 -18.79
CA ASP A 603 -33.16 42.85 -19.85
C ASP A 603 -32.51 42.96 -21.24
N GLN A 604 -31.74 44.01 -21.50
CA GLN A 604 -30.98 44.11 -22.73
C GLN A 604 -29.91 43.05 -22.84
N TYR A 605 -29.15 42.77 -21.75
CA TYR A 605 -28.17 41.69 -21.75
C TYR A 605 -28.82 40.31 -21.84
N LYS A 606 -29.92 40.08 -21.12
CA LYS A 606 -30.68 38.82 -21.16
C LYS A 606 -31.18 38.47 -22.58
N ASN A 607 -31.55 39.48 -23.36
CA ASN A 607 -32.10 39.32 -24.71
C ASN A 607 -31.03 39.38 -25.83
N MET A 608 -29.73 39.42 -25.46
CA MET A 608 -28.65 39.32 -26.45
C MET A 608 -28.63 37.95 -27.12
N ALA A 609 -28.04 37.88 -28.31
CA ALA A 609 -27.86 36.62 -29.03
C ALA A 609 -27.02 35.63 -28.18
N ASN A 610 -27.50 34.40 -28.07
CA ASN A 610 -26.91 33.32 -27.27
C ASN A 610 -26.84 33.61 -25.76
N ALA A 611 -27.48 34.63 -25.25
CA ALA A 611 -27.51 34.89 -23.84
C ALA A 611 -28.38 33.86 -23.11
N VAL A 612 -27.92 33.46 -21.92
CA VAL A 612 -28.67 32.68 -20.94
C VAL A 612 -28.87 33.54 -19.69
N SER A 613 -29.91 33.28 -18.93
CA SER A 613 -30.14 34.02 -17.68
C SER A 613 -30.47 33.06 -16.55
N ASP A 614 -30.07 33.41 -15.35
CA ASP A 614 -30.29 32.63 -14.14
C ASP A 614 -30.60 33.56 -12.95
N SER A 615 -31.19 32.99 -11.90
CA SER A 615 -31.32 33.60 -10.59
C SER A 615 -30.54 32.80 -9.60
N VAL A 616 -29.38 33.32 -9.20
CA VAL A 616 -28.49 32.68 -8.26
C VAL A 616 -28.73 33.20 -6.86
N LYS A 617 -29.09 32.35 -5.93
CA LYS A 617 -29.42 32.68 -4.54
C LYS A 617 -28.38 32.29 -3.55
N HIS A 618 -28.41 32.96 -2.39
CA HIS A 618 -27.54 32.69 -1.25
C HIS A 618 -26.05 32.71 -1.61
N VAL A 619 -25.69 33.64 -2.50
CA VAL A 619 -24.31 33.83 -2.94
C VAL A 619 -23.49 34.49 -1.82
N THR A 620 -22.40 33.89 -1.41
CA THR A 620 -21.45 34.40 -0.41
C THR A 620 -20.08 34.67 -1.03
N PHE A 621 -19.26 35.46 -0.37
CA PHE A 621 -17.86 35.65 -0.77
C PHE A 621 -17.00 34.41 -0.44
N ALA A 622 -17.34 33.69 0.62
CA ALA A 622 -16.57 32.57 1.12
C ALA A 622 -16.50 31.33 0.20
N ALA A 623 -17.48 31.20 -0.73
CA ALA A 623 -17.54 30.05 -1.61
C ALA A 623 -17.85 30.43 -3.06
N PRO A 624 -17.25 29.73 -4.06
CA PRO A 624 -17.62 29.93 -5.48
C PRO A 624 -19.09 29.61 -5.72
N ALA A 625 -19.81 30.52 -6.35
CA ALA A 625 -21.21 30.29 -6.73
C ALA A 625 -21.30 29.34 -7.93
N TYR A 626 -22.06 28.25 -7.82
CA TYR A 626 -22.40 27.46 -9.00
C TYR A 626 -23.49 28.11 -9.81
N VAL A 627 -23.25 28.35 -11.10
CA VAL A 627 -24.19 28.96 -12.02
C VAL A 627 -24.72 27.88 -12.99
N PRO A 628 -25.96 27.39 -12.79
CA PRO A 628 -26.52 26.32 -13.61
C PRO A 628 -26.55 26.65 -15.12
N ALA A 629 -26.87 27.87 -15.47
CA ALA A 629 -26.91 28.34 -16.86
C ALA A 629 -25.53 28.25 -17.57
N LEU A 630 -24.42 28.37 -16.83
CA LEU A 630 -23.05 28.23 -17.34
C LEU A 630 -22.45 26.83 -17.09
N ARG A 631 -23.12 26.00 -16.28
CA ARG A 631 -22.65 24.70 -15.82
C ARG A 631 -21.24 24.76 -15.20
N SER A 632 -20.95 25.84 -14.49
CA SER A 632 -19.63 26.12 -13.91
C SER A 632 -19.73 26.77 -12.54
N SER A 633 -18.70 26.54 -11.73
CA SER A 633 -18.47 27.30 -10.51
C SER A 633 -17.74 28.59 -10.84
N GLU A 634 -18.33 29.70 -10.42
CA GLU A 634 -17.91 31.06 -10.76
C GLU A 634 -17.48 31.85 -9.51
N PRO A 635 -16.19 31.83 -9.15
CA PRO A 635 -15.69 32.52 -7.95
C PRO A 635 -15.97 34.05 -8.01
N LEU A 636 -15.87 34.62 -9.22
CA LEU A 636 -16.08 36.06 -9.42
C LEU A 636 -17.51 36.49 -9.17
N VAL A 637 -18.49 35.58 -9.22
CA VAL A 637 -19.89 35.92 -8.88
C VAL A 637 -19.99 36.30 -7.40
N GLY A 638 -19.40 35.53 -6.50
CA GLY A 638 -19.34 35.84 -5.05
C GLY A 638 -18.56 37.12 -4.77
N ALA A 639 -17.42 37.30 -5.42
CA ALA A 639 -16.58 38.48 -5.24
C ALA A 639 -17.30 39.80 -5.68
N TYR A 640 -17.92 39.77 -6.84
CA TYR A 640 -18.64 40.97 -7.30
C TYR A 640 -19.95 41.17 -6.55
N ALA A 641 -20.67 40.11 -6.18
CA ALA A 641 -21.93 40.23 -5.41
C ALA A 641 -21.70 40.86 -4.03
N SER A 642 -20.58 40.57 -3.38
CA SER A 642 -20.26 41.12 -2.05
C SER A 642 -20.13 42.64 -2.05
N ILE A 643 -19.50 43.22 -3.09
CA ILE A 643 -19.24 44.67 -3.21
C ILE A 643 -20.27 45.40 -4.03
N ALA A 644 -21.12 44.73 -4.82
CA ALA A 644 -22.11 45.38 -5.70
C ALA A 644 -23.23 46.04 -4.88
N GLU A 645 -23.69 47.21 -5.33
CA GLU A 645 -24.84 47.92 -4.77
C GLU A 645 -26.14 47.20 -5.17
N LEU A 646 -27.15 47.26 -4.27
CA LEU A 646 -28.45 46.66 -4.53
C LEU A 646 -29.11 47.31 -5.80
N ASN A 647 -29.69 46.47 -6.65
CA ASN A 647 -30.30 46.82 -7.91
C ASN A 647 -29.37 47.49 -8.95
N LYS A 648 -28.07 47.48 -8.74
CA LYS A 648 -27.11 48.05 -9.70
C LYS A 648 -26.53 46.92 -10.55
N LEU A 649 -26.57 47.11 -11.86
CA LEU A 649 -26.00 46.17 -12.83
C LEU A 649 -24.49 46.31 -12.87
N SER A 650 -23.77 45.19 -12.90
CA SER A 650 -22.32 45.16 -13.10
C SER A 650 -21.90 45.43 -14.54
N ALA A 651 -20.66 45.79 -14.75
CA ALA A 651 -20.04 45.67 -16.06
C ALA A 651 -19.90 44.16 -16.44
N PRO A 652 -19.64 43.83 -17.72
CA PRO A 652 -19.37 42.46 -18.14
C PRO A 652 -18.13 41.90 -17.43
N ILE A 653 -18.27 40.70 -16.85
CA ILE A 653 -17.26 39.99 -16.06
C ILE A 653 -16.90 38.71 -16.79
N LYS A 654 -15.60 38.47 -16.96
CA LYS A 654 -15.06 37.23 -17.52
C LYS A 654 -15.08 36.13 -16.44
N GLY A 655 -15.92 35.13 -16.62
CA GLY A 655 -16.02 33.96 -15.75
C GLY A 655 -15.28 32.72 -16.26
N ASN A 656 -15.55 31.58 -15.61
CA ASN A 656 -15.02 30.28 -16.02
C ASN A 656 -15.80 29.69 -17.19
N GLY A 657 -17.14 29.77 -17.20
CA GLY A 657 -18.01 29.18 -18.20
C GLY A 657 -18.48 30.16 -19.29
N GLY A 658 -18.34 31.46 -19.07
CA GLY A 658 -18.80 32.52 -19.99
C GLY A 658 -18.49 33.92 -19.50
N VAL A 659 -18.97 34.91 -20.22
CA VAL A 659 -18.96 36.31 -19.77
C VAL A 659 -20.37 36.65 -19.28
N PHE A 660 -20.46 37.23 -18.10
CA PHE A 660 -21.73 37.52 -17.43
C PHE A 660 -21.80 38.96 -16.89
N VAL A 661 -22.99 39.43 -16.72
CA VAL A 661 -23.34 40.59 -15.88
C VAL A 661 -24.20 40.09 -14.73
N LEU A 662 -24.13 40.75 -13.59
CA LEU A 662 -24.93 40.42 -12.43
C LEU A 662 -25.62 41.68 -11.86
N GLN A 663 -26.80 41.48 -11.26
CA GLN A 663 -27.54 42.50 -10.57
C GLN A 663 -28.09 41.93 -9.26
N PRO A 664 -27.58 42.32 -8.11
CA PRO A 664 -28.14 41.90 -6.82
C PRO A 664 -29.53 42.53 -6.64
N TYR A 665 -30.52 41.73 -6.27
CA TYR A 665 -31.86 42.20 -5.95
C TYR A 665 -32.24 42.04 -4.48
N ALA A 666 -31.49 41.22 -3.74
CA ALA A 666 -31.60 41.10 -2.30
C ALA A 666 -30.23 40.93 -1.69
N LYS A 667 -30.02 41.50 -0.52
CA LYS A 667 -28.88 41.27 0.36
C LYS A 667 -29.43 40.99 1.76
N GLU A 668 -28.98 39.93 2.34
CA GLU A 668 -29.36 39.49 3.67
C GLU A 668 -28.17 38.95 4.43
N LYS A 669 -28.28 38.94 5.71
CA LYS A 669 -27.27 38.35 6.58
C LYS A 669 -27.88 37.14 7.27
N LEU A 670 -27.19 36.02 7.27
CA LEU A 670 -27.61 34.85 8.02
C LEU A 670 -27.74 35.21 9.51
N ASN A 671 -28.74 34.61 10.17
CA ASN A 671 -28.97 34.84 11.59
C ASN A 671 -28.00 34.05 12.42
N GLU A 672 -26.70 34.35 12.29
CA GLU A 672 -25.60 33.80 13.09
C GLU A 672 -24.98 34.90 13.94
N THR A 673 -24.57 34.56 15.14
CA THR A 673 -23.91 35.50 16.03
C THR A 673 -22.38 35.34 15.93
N TYR A 674 -21.69 36.44 15.68
CA TYR A 674 -20.25 36.48 15.66
C TYR A 674 -19.69 36.14 17.06
N ASN A 675 -18.76 35.20 17.08
CA ASN A 675 -17.97 34.86 18.24
C ASN A 675 -16.49 34.88 17.85
N GLN A 676 -15.77 35.87 18.33
CA GLN A 676 -14.37 36.10 17.98
C GLN A 676 -13.49 34.87 18.22
N GLU A 677 -13.59 34.26 19.40
CA GLU A 677 -12.77 33.10 19.77
C GLU A 677 -13.00 31.91 18.87
N THR A 678 -14.25 31.65 18.50
CA THR A 678 -14.61 30.55 17.60
C THR A 678 -14.12 30.81 16.17
N GLU A 679 -14.26 32.02 15.67
CA GLU A 679 -13.85 32.36 14.30
C GLU A 679 -12.31 32.42 14.18
N GLU A 680 -11.61 32.99 15.17
CA GLU A 680 -10.14 32.92 15.22
C GLU A 680 -9.63 31.47 15.27
N ALA A 681 -10.22 30.60 16.10
CA ALA A 681 -9.87 29.19 16.16
C ALA A 681 -10.12 28.44 14.82
N THR A 682 -11.19 28.82 14.11
CA THR A 682 -11.50 28.28 12.78
C THR A 682 -10.43 28.66 11.75
N LEU A 683 -10.03 29.94 11.74
CA LEU A 683 -8.96 30.44 10.87
C LEU A 683 -7.61 29.81 11.19
N GLU A 684 -7.27 29.70 12.47
CA GLU A 684 -6.04 29.01 12.92
C GLU A 684 -6.03 27.57 12.45
N GLY A 685 -7.16 26.86 12.52
CA GLY A 685 -7.31 25.52 11.97
C GLY A 685 -7.11 25.45 10.44
N MET A 686 -7.52 26.46 9.70
CA MET A 686 -7.28 26.59 8.25
C MET A 686 -5.78 26.88 7.98
N HIS A 687 -5.18 27.82 8.70
CA HIS A 687 -3.76 28.15 8.58
C HIS A 687 -2.87 26.96 8.92
N ALA A 688 -3.22 26.17 9.95
CA ALA A 688 -2.52 24.96 10.30
C ALA A 688 -2.55 23.90 9.17
N ARG A 689 -3.67 23.79 8.45
CA ARG A 689 -3.76 22.90 7.28
C ARG A 689 -2.84 23.35 6.13
N ILE A 690 -2.75 24.65 5.88
CA ILE A 690 -1.83 25.21 4.89
C ILE A 690 -0.39 25.00 5.34
N ALA A 691 -0.10 25.27 6.62
CA ALA A 691 1.22 25.07 7.21
C ALA A 691 1.69 23.60 7.09
N ASN A 692 0.79 22.63 7.15
CA ASN A 692 1.14 21.21 7.00
C ASN A 692 1.64 20.83 5.61
N GLN A 693 1.52 21.72 4.61
CA GLN A 693 2.09 21.51 3.28
C GLN A 693 3.59 21.81 3.21
N PHE A 694 4.17 22.40 4.25
CA PHE A 694 5.58 22.81 4.28
C PHE A 694 6.57 21.68 3.93
N MET A 695 6.24 20.43 4.31
CA MET A 695 7.10 19.28 3.99
C MET A 695 7.18 19.04 2.49
N ASN A 696 6.06 19.23 1.77
CA ASN A 696 6.05 19.12 0.32
C ASN A 696 6.90 20.24 -0.31
N ASP A 697 6.82 21.46 0.20
CA ASP A 697 7.60 22.58 -0.28
C ASP A 697 9.09 22.38 -0.01
N LEU A 698 9.46 21.87 1.16
CA LEU A 698 10.84 21.49 1.47
C LEU A 698 11.34 20.40 0.50
N TYR A 699 10.54 19.36 0.26
CA TYR A 699 10.87 18.29 -0.67
C TYR A 699 11.11 18.82 -2.10
N LEU A 700 10.17 19.63 -2.61
CA LEU A 700 10.26 20.20 -3.95
C LEU A 700 11.47 21.12 -4.14
N ASN A 701 11.92 21.80 -3.09
CA ASN A 701 13.07 22.69 -3.14
C ASN A 701 14.42 22.02 -2.84
N ALA A 702 14.41 20.79 -2.33
CA ALA A 702 15.59 20.12 -1.82
C ALA A 702 16.42 19.36 -2.86
N ASN A 703 16.03 19.40 -4.14
CA ASN A 703 16.71 18.66 -5.20
C ASN A 703 16.96 17.18 -4.83
N VAL A 704 15.88 16.49 -4.42
CA VAL A 704 15.93 15.07 -4.03
C VAL A 704 16.09 14.21 -5.27
N LYS A 705 17.15 13.39 -5.33
CA LYS A 705 17.36 12.39 -6.37
C LYS A 705 17.15 11.00 -5.81
N ASP A 706 16.32 10.22 -6.46
CA ASP A 706 16.03 8.81 -6.10
C ASP A 706 16.56 7.89 -7.19
N SER A 707 17.64 7.19 -6.88
CA SER A 707 18.30 6.21 -7.76
C SER A 707 18.14 4.77 -7.25
N ARG A 708 17.23 4.52 -6.30
CA ARG A 708 17.00 3.21 -5.70
C ARG A 708 16.66 2.14 -6.73
N TYR A 709 15.98 2.52 -7.82
CA TYR A 709 15.62 1.61 -8.90
C TYR A 709 16.82 0.88 -9.55
N LEU A 710 18.04 1.43 -9.41
CA LEU A 710 19.25 0.80 -9.93
C LEU A 710 19.71 -0.40 -9.08
N TYR A 711 19.36 -0.42 -7.79
CA TYR A 711 19.91 -1.38 -6.81
C TYR A 711 18.83 -2.27 -6.19
N PHE A 712 17.63 -1.77 -6.07
CA PHE A 712 16.53 -2.39 -5.32
C PHE A 712 15.29 -2.67 -6.23
#